data_ea18b44d1cdd562224f887478fe9b1fe
#
_entry.id   ea18b44d1cdd562224f887478fe9b1fe
#
_cell.length_a   1.000
_cell.length_b   1.000
_cell.length_c   1.000
_cell.angle_alpha   90.00
_cell.angle_beta   90.00
_cell.angle_gamma   90.00
#
_symmetry.space_group_name_H-M   'P 1'
#
loop_
_entity.id
_entity.type
_entity.pdbx_description
1 polymer ?
#
loop_
_entity_poly.entity_id
_entity_poly.type
_entity_poly.pdbx_seq_one_letter_code
_entity_poly.pdbx_strand_id
1 'polypeptide(L)'
;MVMIALSIVGIATLPMLNLSYTPCPLTHTLTVNYSYPGASPETAEKEVTSKIEGVLASLEGCEATSSVSYTGGGSASVNISKNIDIAKSRLELSSALRHLWDRLPDGIAYPDISLNTKGKRNTIAISYTFKSTLPSKEIEEYASQNILPYISSIKGIETAYLTGATPYIYEIQYNAQLCQALGISHKDIIRVLQTDSNVLYLGFAEDNGYVKPVNLSFKSNEIEAIPVKKVGGRLIHVGDIAQICYKEGDNSSYYRVNGLNTINLAIRLTEDSNLITTTDAIKKEMLLLSRSFPNEITASISYDSSEYVKAELNKIYLRVGLCILILLFFVYLAYRSIRYLLIIVLTLFVNILVSLSLYALLGVNIHIYTLAGITVALGIVIDSSIVMIDHYRRHRDLKAFYSLLAAIATDIVALLLILILPESETANLSDFILVIAINLVVSLAIALLFIPALMEFIPLQERKNEKKAIRVSKAYTHYIQWGARHKWVFLSAIIIFTGASFYSFYKNIDSISFYRKPERKVLHITARMPEECSISQMDEVIKSMENYLSGFEQIKTYITNIDSSPSATIDVSFYPEWESTDFPALLQSMITSMAIDYGGANWSVYGITDNSFNNNIYSYNKSQRITLSGYNYDELKEYACQLIEHLSKNKRVSEPEMWSAGWNGAPKAELIWEYNYENMALYDVSPSSMHSNLTESLYKSPIGQLTIDGNKAEAILTSSDYDKYDLWSISQRLSSFGNIEKTKSNINIYKYDQSYVINVCYDYIGSHELAKNTSKSAVNYMKEILPIGFDANAPEYSHFDQNKKHYGWLIAIIIAALFIMLCIAFDSFRLPLAVILTIPISFIGLFLSFSLTKFTFDQGGFAALVMLCGITVNAGIYLIYTYKSLKDTDTSPIAQYVTAFGYKIRPIMLTIISTILGLIPFLTEGPEEVFWFDFAIGTISGMMMSIIAVIFVLPVFVIKKIEA
;
A
#
# COMPACT_ATOMS: atom_id res chain seq x y z
N MET A 1 -23.53 38.09 4.27
CA MET A 1 -24.59 37.06 4.47
C MET A 1 -24.25 35.74 3.76
N VAL A 2 -23.97 35.71 2.45
CA VAL A 2 -23.65 34.44 1.74
C VAL A 2 -22.47 33.66 2.36
N MET A 3 -21.35 34.33 2.66
CA MET A 3 -20.18 33.69 3.27
C MET A 3 -20.45 33.15 4.67
N ILE A 4 -21.30 33.83 5.45
CA ILE A 4 -21.71 33.37 6.78
C ILE A 4 -22.60 32.13 6.66
N ALA A 5 -23.55 32.13 5.71
CA ALA A 5 -24.40 30.97 5.44
C ALA A 5 -23.58 29.74 5.02
N LEU A 6 -22.61 29.91 4.09
CA LEU A 6 -21.69 28.85 3.70
C LEU A 6 -20.82 28.35 4.87
N SER A 7 -20.41 29.23 5.77
CA SER A 7 -19.66 28.83 6.98
C SER A 7 -20.51 27.98 7.92
N ILE A 8 -21.81 28.29 8.09
CA ILE A 8 -22.72 27.46 8.88
C ILE A 8 -22.90 26.06 8.26
N VAL A 9 -23.02 26.00 6.92
CA VAL A 9 -23.05 24.72 6.20
C VAL A 9 -21.76 23.94 6.44
N GLY A 10 -20.59 24.60 6.42
CA GLY A 10 -19.30 23.98 6.70
C GLY A 10 -19.22 23.35 8.10
N ILE A 11 -19.81 23.98 9.11
CA ILE A 11 -19.90 23.39 10.47
C ILE A 11 -20.81 22.16 10.45
N ALA A 12 -21.92 22.22 9.75
CA ALA A 12 -22.87 21.11 9.69
C ALA A 12 -22.33 19.89 8.93
N THR A 13 -21.41 20.08 8.00
CA THR A 13 -20.78 18.99 7.22
C THR A 13 -19.58 18.32 7.92
N LEU A 14 -19.05 18.90 9.00
CA LEU A 14 -17.93 18.35 9.76
C LEU A 14 -18.10 16.86 10.16
N PRO A 15 -19.25 16.42 10.70
CA PRO A 15 -19.45 15.01 11.07
C PRO A 15 -19.62 14.07 9.86
N MET A 16 -19.81 14.60 8.65
CA MET A 16 -19.97 13.81 7.42
C MET A 16 -18.62 13.52 6.74
N LEU A 17 -17.55 14.17 7.17
CA LEU A 17 -16.22 14.00 6.60
C LEU A 17 -15.55 12.75 7.16
N ASN A 18 -15.23 11.81 6.28
CA ASN A 18 -14.53 10.57 6.64
C ASN A 18 -13.06 10.85 6.95
N LEU A 19 -12.62 10.42 8.13
CA LEU A 19 -11.22 10.48 8.54
C LEU A 19 -10.55 9.14 8.19
N SER A 20 -9.65 9.15 7.21
CA SER A 20 -8.80 8.02 6.85
C SER A 20 -7.34 8.32 7.18
N TYR A 21 -6.50 7.27 7.26
CA TYR A 21 -5.08 7.46 7.54
C TYR A 21 -4.29 7.85 6.27
N THR A 22 -4.50 7.09 5.19
CA THR A 22 -3.85 7.32 3.89
C THR A 22 -4.89 7.29 2.77
N PRO A 23 -4.64 7.99 1.65
CA PRO A 23 -5.47 7.84 0.47
C PRO A 23 -5.40 6.41 -0.02
N CYS A 24 -6.53 5.81 -0.33
CA CYS A 24 -6.62 4.47 -0.90
C CYS A 24 -6.62 4.58 -2.44
N PRO A 25 -5.61 4.06 -3.15
CA PRO A 25 -5.72 3.90 -4.59
C PRO A 25 -6.77 2.83 -4.87
N LEU A 26 -7.93 3.24 -5.33
CA LEU A 26 -9.09 2.40 -5.57
C LEU A 26 -8.94 1.57 -6.86
N THR A 27 -8.09 0.55 -6.87
CA THR A 27 -8.21 -0.51 -7.87
C THR A 27 -8.79 -1.74 -7.20
N HIS A 28 -9.93 -2.16 -7.67
CA HIS A 28 -10.61 -3.33 -7.15
C HIS A 28 -10.25 -4.57 -7.95
N THR A 29 -9.86 -5.63 -7.25
CA THR A 29 -9.57 -6.92 -7.86
C THR A 29 -10.57 -7.94 -7.33
N LEU A 30 -11.36 -8.54 -8.18
CA LEU A 30 -12.17 -9.70 -7.85
C LEU A 30 -11.34 -10.96 -8.09
N THR A 31 -11.26 -11.83 -7.09
CA THR A 31 -10.52 -13.09 -7.15
C THR A 31 -11.50 -14.25 -6.92
N VAL A 32 -11.45 -15.22 -7.79
CA VAL A 32 -12.19 -16.47 -7.71
C VAL A 32 -11.22 -17.57 -7.33
N ASN A 33 -11.41 -18.19 -6.17
CA ASN A 33 -10.61 -19.32 -5.70
C ASN A 33 -11.43 -20.60 -5.82
N TYR A 34 -10.79 -21.67 -6.25
CA TYR A 34 -11.44 -22.99 -6.35
C TYR A 34 -10.48 -24.08 -5.87
N SER A 35 -11.04 -25.17 -5.37
CA SER A 35 -10.30 -26.38 -4.99
C SER A 35 -10.73 -27.54 -5.87
N TYR A 36 -9.76 -28.26 -6.43
CA TYR A 36 -9.96 -29.46 -7.26
C TYR A 36 -9.00 -30.56 -6.78
N PRO A 37 -9.33 -31.26 -5.69
CA PRO A 37 -8.46 -32.25 -5.08
C PRO A 37 -7.99 -33.32 -6.04
N GLY A 38 -6.69 -33.61 -6.07
CA GLY A 38 -6.09 -34.63 -6.92
C GLY A 38 -5.81 -34.24 -8.36
N ALA A 39 -6.15 -33.01 -8.78
CA ALA A 39 -5.84 -32.51 -10.12
C ALA A 39 -4.39 -32.01 -10.21
N SER A 40 -3.72 -32.30 -11.33
CA SER A 40 -2.45 -31.65 -11.67
C SER A 40 -2.69 -30.20 -12.08
N PRO A 41 -1.67 -29.34 -12.07
CA PRO A 41 -1.79 -27.95 -12.51
C PRO A 41 -2.30 -27.83 -13.96
N GLU A 42 -1.88 -28.72 -14.86
CA GLU A 42 -2.32 -28.75 -16.25
C GLU A 42 -3.80 -29.12 -16.36
N THR A 43 -4.26 -30.11 -15.57
CA THR A 43 -5.67 -30.49 -15.53
C THR A 43 -6.52 -29.36 -14.94
N ALA A 44 -6.08 -28.77 -13.83
CA ALA A 44 -6.77 -27.67 -13.19
C ALA A 44 -6.85 -26.45 -14.14
N GLU A 45 -5.80 -26.18 -14.89
CA GLU A 45 -5.76 -25.08 -15.87
C GLU A 45 -6.75 -25.32 -17.01
N LYS A 46 -6.67 -26.47 -17.69
CA LYS A 46 -7.49 -26.80 -18.86
C LYS A 46 -8.96 -26.93 -18.53
N GLU A 47 -9.28 -27.63 -17.43
CA GLU A 47 -10.64 -28.01 -17.08
C GLU A 47 -11.41 -26.91 -16.36
N VAL A 48 -10.72 -26.06 -15.61
CA VAL A 48 -11.34 -25.10 -14.67
C VAL A 48 -10.85 -23.67 -14.89
N THR A 49 -9.56 -23.40 -14.76
CA THR A 49 -9.03 -22.02 -14.76
C THR A 49 -9.35 -21.30 -16.06
N SER A 50 -9.11 -21.91 -17.22
CA SER A 50 -9.39 -21.29 -18.53
C SER A 50 -10.85 -20.90 -18.70
N LYS A 51 -11.77 -21.70 -18.15
CA LYS A 51 -13.22 -21.41 -18.22
C LYS A 51 -13.60 -20.26 -17.30
N ILE A 52 -13.00 -20.19 -16.08
CA ILE A 52 -13.21 -19.08 -15.15
C ILE A 52 -12.60 -17.78 -15.70
N GLU A 53 -11.41 -17.84 -16.31
CA GLU A 53 -10.80 -16.68 -16.98
C GLU A 53 -11.67 -16.11 -18.08
N GLY A 54 -12.30 -16.98 -18.90
CA GLY A 54 -13.25 -16.54 -19.93
C GLY A 54 -14.43 -15.76 -19.36
N VAL A 55 -14.95 -16.17 -18.20
CA VAL A 55 -16.01 -15.44 -17.49
C VAL A 55 -15.48 -14.11 -16.95
N LEU A 56 -14.31 -14.10 -16.30
CA LEU A 56 -13.71 -12.87 -15.76
C LEU A 56 -13.40 -11.84 -16.84
N ALA A 57 -12.88 -12.28 -17.99
CA ALA A 57 -12.58 -11.42 -19.13
C ALA A 57 -13.83 -10.80 -19.77
N SER A 58 -14.99 -11.41 -19.60
CA SER A 58 -16.28 -10.91 -20.13
C SER A 58 -16.96 -9.86 -19.25
N LEU A 59 -16.46 -9.61 -18.03
CA LEU A 59 -17.03 -8.62 -17.11
C LEU A 59 -16.86 -7.20 -17.63
N GLU A 60 -17.87 -6.36 -17.41
CA GLU A 60 -17.82 -4.94 -17.74
C GLU A 60 -16.68 -4.26 -16.95
N GLY A 61 -15.78 -3.58 -17.68
CA GLY A 61 -14.65 -2.85 -17.08
C GLY A 61 -13.46 -3.69 -16.65
N CYS A 62 -13.33 -4.90 -17.19
CA CYS A 62 -12.13 -5.69 -17.06
C CYS A 62 -10.94 -4.95 -17.67
N GLU A 63 -9.91 -4.66 -16.85
CA GLU A 63 -8.65 -4.04 -17.31
C GLU A 63 -7.57 -5.09 -17.59
N ALA A 64 -7.46 -6.11 -16.76
CA ALA A 64 -6.53 -7.21 -16.91
C ALA A 64 -6.99 -8.41 -16.08
N THR A 65 -6.72 -9.60 -16.59
CA THR A 65 -6.93 -10.88 -15.88
C THR A 65 -5.60 -11.50 -15.51
N SER A 66 -5.55 -12.20 -14.39
CA SER A 66 -4.41 -13.04 -14.02
C SER A 66 -4.89 -14.30 -13.34
N SER A 67 -4.24 -15.42 -13.59
CA SER A 67 -4.59 -16.69 -12.98
C SER A 67 -3.37 -17.52 -12.60
N VAL A 68 -3.59 -18.39 -11.62
CA VAL A 68 -2.60 -19.38 -11.16
C VAL A 68 -3.31 -20.71 -10.99
N SER A 69 -2.80 -21.74 -11.62
CA SER A 69 -3.23 -23.13 -11.42
C SER A 69 -2.12 -23.89 -10.70
N TYR A 70 -2.47 -24.57 -9.62
CA TYR A 70 -1.55 -25.35 -8.81
C TYR A 70 -2.15 -26.72 -8.51
N THR A 71 -1.35 -27.64 -7.95
CA THR A 71 -1.81 -28.98 -7.59
C THR A 71 -2.96 -28.90 -6.61
N GLY A 72 -4.13 -29.41 -6.98
CA GLY A 72 -5.33 -29.44 -6.14
C GLY A 72 -6.20 -28.17 -6.22
N GLY A 73 -5.95 -27.23 -7.14
CA GLY A 73 -6.80 -26.05 -7.30
C GLY A 73 -6.23 -24.93 -8.12
N GLY A 74 -6.80 -23.75 -7.96
CA GLY A 74 -6.33 -22.54 -8.62
C GLY A 74 -7.06 -21.29 -8.17
N SER A 75 -6.57 -20.15 -8.64
CA SER A 75 -7.20 -18.86 -8.46
C SER A 75 -7.14 -18.06 -9.75
N ALA A 76 -8.20 -17.32 -10.05
CA ALA A 76 -8.25 -16.39 -11.15
C ALA A 76 -8.74 -15.03 -10.67
N SER A 77 -8.11 -13.97 -11.08
CA SER A 77 -8.40 -12.61 -10.62
C SER A 77 -8.56 -11.65 -11.80
N VAL A 78 -9.41 -10.64 -11.63
CA VAL A 78 -9.65 -9.56 -12.57
C VAL A 78 -9.54 -8.21 -11.89
N ASN A 79 -8.81 -7.30 -12.51
CA ASN A 79 -8.79 -5.90 -12.12
C ASN A 79 -9.94 -5.17 -12.80
N ILE A 80 -10.76 -4.48 -11.99
CA ILE A 80 -11.93 -3.75 -12.48
C ILE A 80 -11.63 -2.25 -12.41
N SER A 81 -12.05 -1.54 -13.47
CA SER A 81 -11.93 -0.09 -13.59
C SER A 81 -12.70 0.64 -12.49
N LYS A 82 -12.15 1.75 -11.99
CA LYS A 82 -12.71 2.56 -10.90
C LYS A 82 -14.13 3.10 -11.13
N ASN A 83 -14.55 3.20 -12.38
CA ASN A 83 -15.82 3.83 -12.74
C ASN A 83 -17.03 2.89 -12.65
N ILE A 84 -16.82 1.63 -12.25
CA ILE A 84 -17.84 0.59 -12.24
C ILE A 84 -18.21 0.21 -10.82
N ASP A 85 -19.50 0.01 -10.60
CA ASP A 85 -20.02 -0.47 -9.32
C ASP A 85 -19.61 -1.93 -9.10
N ILE A 86 -18.74 -2.13 -8.11
CA ILE A 86 -18.22 -3.44 -7.72
C ILE A 86 -19.29 -4.40 -7.24
N ALA A 87 -20.32 -3.88 -6.56
CA ALA A 87 -21.42 -4.73 -6.11
C ALA A 87 -22.15 -5.34 -7.31
N LYS A 88 -22.34 -4.56 -8.39
CA LYS A 88 -22.87 -5.03 -9.66
C LYS A 88 -21.98 -6.08 -10.30
N SER A 89 -20.66 -5.79 -10.43
CA SER A 89 -19.69 -6.73 -11.03
C SER A 89 -19.59 -8.05 -10.26
N ARG A 90 -19.63 -7.99 -8.92
CA ARG A 90 -19.64 -9.19 -8.07
C ARG A 90 -20.91 -10.03 -8.28
N LEU A 91 -22.07 -9.38 -8.43
CA LEU A 91 -23.32 -10.07 -8.70
C LEU A 91 -23.33 -10.73 -10.08
N GLU A 92 -22.83 -10.02 -11.12
CA GLU A 92 -22.68 -10.54 -12.47
C GLU A 92 -21.73 -11.75 -12.48
N LEU A 93 -20.57 -11.64 -11.82
CA LEU A 93 -19.63 -12.75 -11.66
C LEU A 93 -20.27 -13.96 -10.97
N SER A 94 -20.97 -13.74 -9.86
CA SER A 94 -21.66 -14.82 -9.14
C SER A 94 -22.70 -15.53 -10.00
N SER A 95 -23.46 -14.76 -10.79
CA SER A 95 -24.44 -15.33 -11.73
C SER A 95 -23.76 -16.12 -12.85
N ALA A 96 -22.69 -15.58 -13.43
CA ALA A 96 -21.97 -16.24 -14.51
C ALA A 96 -21.28 -17.55 -14.05
N LEU A 97 -20.71 -17.54 -12.82
CA LEU A 97 -20.12 -18.75 -12.23
C LEU A 97 -21.15 -19.84 -11.95
N ARG A 98 -22.39 -19.49 -11.57
CA ARG A 98 -23.47 -20.46 -11.42
C ARG A 98 -23.82 -21.15 -12.74
N HIS A 99 -23.84 -20.40 -13.83
CA HIS A 99 -24.06 -20.97 -15.17
C HIS A 99 -22.88 -21.81 -15.67
N LEU A 100 -21.66 -21.46 -15.21
CA LEU A 100 -20.47 -22.24 -15.54
C LEU A 100 -20.40 -23.55 -14.75
N TRP A 101 -20.94 -23.58 -13.52
CA TRP A 101 -20.82 -24.69 -12.56
C TRP A 101 -21.21 -26.05 -13.15
N ASP A 102 -22.30 -26.12 -13.88
CA ASP A 102 -22.79 -27.35 -14.52
C ASP A 102 -21.86 -27.90 -15.64
N ARG A 103 -20.87 -27.09 -16.06
CA ARG A 103 -19.90 -27.45 -17.09
C ARG A 103 -18.50 -27.76 -16.54
N LEU A 104 -18.35 -27.67 -15.23
CA LEU A 104 -17.11 -28.02 -14.56
C LEU A 104 -17.09 -29.50 -14.22
N PRO A 105 -15.91 -30.14 -14.09
CA PRO A 105 -15.78 -31.54 -13.69
C PRO A 105 -16.36 -31.81 -12.31
N ASP A 106 -16.81 -33.04 -12.09
CA ASP A 106 -17.24 -33.51 -10.77
C ASP A 106 -16.07 -33.50 -9.77
N GLY A 107 -16.37 -33.17 -8.51
CA GLY A 107 -15.39 -33.17 -7.41
C GLY A 107 -14.73 -31.82 -7.13
N ILE A 108 -15.09 -30.77 -7.85
CA ILE A 108 -14.65 -29.41 -7.57
C ILE A 108 -15.51 -28.79 -6.46
N ALA A 109 -14.89 -28.10 -5.49
CA ALA A 109 -15.65 -27.29 -4.55
C ALA A 109 -16.20 -26.03 -5.25
N TYR A 110 -17.39 -25.56 -4.83
CA TYR A 110 -17.97 -24.34 -5.43
C TYR A 110 -16.99 -23.16 -5.25
N PRO A 111 -16.68 -22.41 -6.33
CA PRO A 111 -15.70 -21.34 -6.27
C PRO A 111 -16.09 -20.23 -5.29
N ASP A 112 -15.14 -19.78 -4.50
CA ASP A 112 -15.27 -18.63 -3.60
C ASP A 112 -14.86 -17.33 -4.30
N ILE A 113 -15.68 -16.27 -4.11
CA ILE A 113 -15.41 -14.95 -4.69
C ILE A 113 -14.95 -14.02 -3.60
N SER A 114 -13.69 -13.65 -3.62
CA SER A 114 -13.09 -12.67 -2.74
C SER A 114 -12.87 -11.33 -3.45
N LEU A 115 -13.14 -10.24 -2.75
CA LEU A 115 -12.85 -8.89 -3.20
C LEU A 115 -11.54 -8.43 -2.57
N ASN A 116 -10.57 -8.12 -3.41
CA ASN A 116 -9.29 -7.58 -2.97
C ASN A 116 -9.13 -6.16 -3.52
N THR A 117 -9.09 -5.16 -2.65
CA THR A 117 -8.86 -3.78 -3.06
C THR A 117 -7.37 -3.52 -3.04
N LYS A 118 -6.73 -3.40 -4.22
CA LYS A 118 -5.31 -3.04 -4.31
C LYS A 118 -5.10 -1.66 -3.69
N GLY A 119 -4.19 -1.58 -2.74
CA GLY A 119 -3.91 -0.36 -1.98
C GLY A 119 -4.45 -0.41 -0.56
N LYS A 120 -5.50 -1.19 -0.28
CA LYS A 120 -5.84 -1.54 1.07
C LYS A 120 -4.87 -2.62 1.53
N ARG A 121 -3.94 -2.25 2.40
CA ARG A 121 -3.29 -3.27 3.22
C ARG A 121 -4.41 -3.99 3.94
N ASN A 122 -4.46 -5.28 3.80
CA ASN A 122 -5.37 -6.18 4.52
C ASN A 122 -4.94 -6.18 6.01
N THR A 123 -4.91 -4.97 6.61
CA THR A 123 -4.31 -4.71 7.91
C THR A 123 -5.35 -4.92 8.98
N ILE A 124 -4.97 -5.70 9.96
CA ILE A 124 -5.70 -5.82 11.22
C ILE A 124 -5.76 -4.41 11.83
N ALA A 125 -6.96 -3.93 12.17
CA ALA A 125 -7.14 -2.64 12.80
C ALA A 125 -6.81 -2.68 14.29
N ILE A 126 -7.27 -3.74 14.96
CA ILE A 126 -6.97 -4.00 16.36
C ILE A 126 -6.92 -5.50 16.58
N SER A 127 -6.03 -5.96 17.44
CA SER A 127 -5.98 -7.34 17.87
C SER A 127 -5.85 -7.47 19.38
N TYR A 128 -6.50 -8.52 19.91
CA TYR A 128 -6.49 -8.86 21.32
C TYR A 128 -5.88 -10.25 21.51
N THR A 129 -4.99 -10.36 22.47
CA THR A 129 -4.40 -11.61 22.90
C THR A 129 -5.05 -12.06 24.20
N PHE A 130 -5.52 -13.32 24.23
CA PHE A 130 -6.10 -13.93 25.42
C PHE A 130 -5.04 -14.76 26.14
N LYS A 131 -4.70 -14.36 27.36
CA LYS A 131 -3.80 -15.10 28.25
C LYS A 131 -4.62 -15.88 29.28
N SER A 132 -4.35 -17.17 29.40
CA SER A 132 -5.04 -18.05 30.35
C SER A 132 -4.16 -19.26 30.70
N THR A 133 -4.47 -19.91 31.79
CA THR A 133 -3.94 -21.21 32.17
C THR A 133 -4.76 -22.39 31.59
N LEU A 134 -5.90 -22.09 30.97
CA LEU A 134 -6.77 -23.06 30.33
C LEU A 134 -6.18 -23.53 28.98
N PRO A 135 -6.56 -24.76 28.52
CA PRO A 135 -6.23 -25.20 27.18
C PRO A 135 -6.70 -24.25 26.10
N SER A 136 -5.93 -24.13 25.01
CA SER A 136 -6.23 -23.20 23.90
C SER A 136 -7.63 -23.40 23.32
N LYS A 137 -8.11 -24.64 23.26
CA LYS A 137 -9.46 -24.96 22.78
C LYS A 137 -10.57 -24.34 23.64
N GLU A 138 -10.47 -24.44 24.97
CA GLU A 138 -11.50 -23.87 25.86
C GLU A 138 -11.55 -22.34 25.75
N ILE A 139 -10.40 -21.68 25.54
CA ILE A 139 -10.32 -20.24 25.31
C ILE A 139 -10.96 -19.89 23.96
N GLU A 140 -10.68 -20.67 22.91
CA GLU A 140 -11.27 -20.48 21.59
C GLU A 140 -12.79 -20.65 21.62
N GLU A 141 -13.29 -21.73 22.22
CA GLU A 141 -14.72 -21.99 22.36
C GLU A 141 -15.40 -20.85 23.14
N TYR A 142 -14.81 -20.43 24.25
CA TYR A 142 -15.34 -19.32 25.03
C TYR A 142 -15.36 -18.02 24.21
N ALA A 143 -14.28 -17.70 23.54
CA ALA A 143 -14.16 -16.49 22.73
C ALA A 143 -15.11 -16.51 21.52
N SER A 144 -15.27 -17.68 20.87
CA SER A 144 -16.16 -17.83 19.71
C SER A 144 -17.63 -17.71 20.08
N GLN A 145 -18.03 -18.18 21.25
CA GLN A 145 -19.43 -18.14 21.71
C GLN A 145 -19.80 -16.83 22.42
N ASN A 146 -18.89 -16.28 23.23
CA ASN A 146 -19.19 -15.18 24.15
C ASN A 146 -18.57 -13.84 23.75
N ILE A 147 -17.61 -13.79 22.83
CA ILE A 147 -16.92 -12.54 22.44
C ILE A 147 -17.15 -12.22 20.96
N LEU A 148 -16.88 -13.17 20.09
CA LEU A 148 -16.91 -12.98 18.64
C LEU A 148 -18.26 -12.46 18.11
N PRO A 149 -19.44 -12.95 18.55
CA PRO A 149 -20.74 -12.46 18.06
C PRO A 149 -20.98 -10.99 18.41
N TYR A 150 -20.61 -10.57 19.64
CA TYR A 150 -20.79 -9.19 20.09
C TYR A 150 -19.87 -8.24 19.34
N ILE A 151 -18.61 -8.61 19.19
CA ILE A 151 -17.64 -7.80 18.42
C ILE A 151 -18.07 -7.70 16.95
N SER A 152 -18.43 -8.81 16.32
CA SER A 152 -18.85 -8.82 14.91
C SER A 152 -20.14 -8.03 14.64
N SER A 153 -20.96 -7.77 15.64
CA SER A 153 -22.20 -6.97 15.52
C SER A 153 -21.94 -5.46 15.45
N ILE A 154 -20.74 -5.00 15.79
CA ILE A 154 -20.39 -3.58 15.78
C ILE A 154 -20.34 -3.07 14.34
N LYS A 155 -21.07 -2.00 14.05
CA LYS A 155 -21.09 -1.38 12.73
C LYS A 155 -19.70 -0.90 12.33
N GLY A 156 -19.23 -1.29 11.16
CA GLY A 156 -17.92 -0.93 10.63
C GLY A 156 -16.86 -2.03 10.76
N ILE A 157 -17.22 -3.18 11.32
CA ILE A 157 -16.36 -4.37 11.29
C ILE A 157 -16.67 -5.18 10.02
N GLU A 158 -15.62 -5.53 9.28
CA GLU A 158 -15.68 -6.39 8.10
C GLU A 158 -15.61 -7.86 8.51
N THR A 159 -14.57 -8.20 9.27
CA THR A 159 -14.35 -9.56 9.77
C THR A 159 -13.67 -9.51 11.14
N ALA A 160 -14.06 -10.41 11.99
CA ALA A 160 -13.37 -10.73 13.24
C ALA A 160 -13.14 -12.23 13.31
N TYR A 161 -11.92 -12.65 13.58
CA TYR A 161 -11.57 -14.07 13.60
C TYR A 161 -10.51 -14.37 14.66
N LEU A 162 -10.54 -15.61 15.12
CA LEU A 162 -9.60 -16.14 16.12
C LEU A 162 -8.48 -16.90 15.41
N THR A 163 -7.26 -16.77 15.90
CA THR A 163 -6.07 -17.49 15.43
C THR A 163 -5.24 -17.99 16.60
N GLY A 164 -4.48 -19.07 16.41
CA GLY A 164 -3.53 -19.60 17.40
C GLY A 164 -4.08 -20.74 18.24
N ALA A 165 -5.33 -21.16 18.04
CA ALA A 165 -5.85 -22.36 18.69
C ALA A 165 -5.39 -23.61 17.95
N THR A 166 -5.09 -24.64 18.71
CA THR A 166 -4.83 -25.99 18.17
C THR A 166 -6.16 -26.64 17.87
N PRO A 167 -6.48 -26.98 16.62
CA PRO A 167 -7.75 -27.61 16.30
C PRO A 167 -7.77 -29.04 16.88
N TYR A 168 -8.91 -29.44 17.43
CA TYR A 168 -9.16 -30.84 17.76
C TYR A 168 -9.87 -31.49 16.58
N ILE A 169 -9.47 -32.71 16.26
CA ILE A 169 -9.98 -33.48 15.13
C ILE A 169 -10.45 -34.86 15.58
N TYR A 170 -11.44 -35.40 14.88
CA TYR A 170 -11.73 -36.82 14.91
C TYR A 170 -10.90 -37.52 13.85
N GLU A 171 -9.85 -38.23 14.26
CA GLU A 171 -9.09 -39.07 13.34
C GLU A 171 -9.73 -40.44 13.28
N ILE A 172 -10.18 -40.84 12.09
CA ILE A 172 -10.75 -42.15 11.82
C ILE A 172 -9.70 -42.95 11.07
N GLN A 173 -8.99 -43.83 11.81
CA GLN A 173 -7.92 -44.65 11.25
C GLN A 173 -8.48 -45.98 10.78
N TYR A 174 -8.58 -46.19 9.46
CA TYR A 174 -9.04 -47.46 8.93
C TYR A 174 -7.87 -48.41 8.59
N ASN A 175 -8.09 -49.71 8.73
CA ASN A 175 -7.12 -50.73 8.39
C ASN A 175 -7.20 -51.02 6.89
N ALA A 176 -6.24 -50.49 6.10
CA ALA A 176 -6.23 -50.62 4.64
C ALA A 176 -6.14 -52.08 4.17
N GLN A 177 -5.38 -52.94 4.82
CA GLN A 177 -5.23 -54.37 4.46
C GLN A 177 -6.52 -55.13 4.71
N LEU A 178 -7.19 -54.87 5.81
CA LEU A 178 -8.49 -55.50 6.14
C LEU A 178 -9.57 -55.01 5.16
N CYS A 179 -9.60 -53.72 4.86
CA CYS A 179 -10.54 -53.15 3.90
C CYS A 179 -10.33 -53.73 2.50
N GLN A 180 -9.11 -53.92 2.06
CA GLN A 180 -8.78 -54.54 0.79
C GLN A 180 -9.24 -56.01 0.74
N ALA A 181 -8.98 -56.77 1.79
CA ALA A 181 -9.42 -58.16 1.90
C ALA A 181 -10.95 -58.31 1.86
N LEU A 182 -11.68 -57.33 2.40
CA LEU A 182 -13.15 -57.32 2.43
C LEU A 182 -13.75 -56.65 1.16
N GLY A 183 -12.94 -56.09 0.25
CA GLY A 183 -13.39 -55.34 -0.92
C GLY A 183 -14.14 -54.06 -0.55
N ILE A 184 -13.71 -53.35 0.49
CA ILE A 184 -14.24 -52.08 0.97
C ILE A 184 -13.23 -51.02 0.62
N SER A 185 -13.67 -49.92 -0.04
CA SER A 185 -12.80 -48.79 -0.36
C SER A 185 -12.97 -47.63 0.65
N HIS A 186 -11.96 -46.73 0.73
CA HIS A 186 -12.11 -45.51 1.50
C HIS A 186 -13.34 -44.69 1.12
N LYS A 187 -13.77 -44.74 -0.17
CA LYS A 187 -14.97 -44.08 -0.67
C LYS A 187 -16.26 -44.63 -0.07
N ASP A 188 -16.30 -45.92 0.21
CA ASP A 188 -17.47 -46.55 0.85
C ASP A 188 -17.59 -46.04 2.29
N ILE A 189 -16.48 -45.92 3.01
CA ILE A 189 -16.44 -45.37 4.36
C ILE A 189 -16.88 -43.90 4.38
N ILE A 190 -16.34 -43.09 3.48
CA ILE A 190 -16.69 -41.65 3.35
C ILE A 190 -18.18 -41.49 3.11
N ARG A 191 -18.71 -42.22 2.13
CA ARG A 191 -20.14 -42.14 1.78
C ARG A 191 -21.04 -42.40 2.99
N VAL A 192 -20.71 -43.38 3.79
CA VAL A 192 -21.51 -43.73 4.95
C VAL A 192 -21.41 -42.68 6.06
N LEU A 193 -20.19 -42.21 6.35
CA LEU A 193 -19.97 -41.16 7.35
C LEU A 193 -20.59 -39.80 6.98
N GLN A 194 -20.52 -39.41 5.71
CA GLN A 194 -21.14 -38.18 5.21
C GLN A 194 -22.67 -38.26 5.23
N THR A 195 -23.26 -39.42 4.99
CA THR A 195 -24.71 -39.61 5.00
C THR A 195 -25.27 -39.55 6.43
N ASP A 196 -24.54 -40.05 7.42
CA ASP A 196 -24.96 -40.07 8.84
C ASP A 196 -24.99 -38.67 9.46
N SER A 197 -24.17 -37.74 8.96
CA SER A 197 -24.09 -36.36 9.45
C SER A 197 -25.22 -35.45 8.94
N ASN A 198 -26.00 -35.87 7.95
CA ASN A 198 -26.99 -35.01 7.27
C ASN A 198 -28.42 -35.43 7.55
N VAL A 199 -29.28 -34.48 7.89
CA VAL A 199 -30.72 -34.62 7.87
C VAL A 199 -31.22 -34.37 6.45
N LEU A 200 -31.68 -35.40 5.76
CA LEU A 200 -32.21 -35.29 4.40
C LEU A 200 -33.71 -35.05 4.43
N TYR A 201 -34.15 -33.95 3.82
CA TYR A 201 -35.57 -33.64 3.65
C TYR A 201 -36.15 -34.44 2.47
N LEU A 202 -37.18 -35.23 2.74
CA LEU A 202 -37.83 -36.08 1.76
C LEU A 202 -39.09 -35.45 1.12
N GLY A 203 -39.64 -34.42 1.74
CA GLY A 203 -40.87 -33.81 1.29
C GLY A 203 -41.96 -33.82 2.38
N PHE A 204 -43.20 -33.79 1.98
CA PHE A 204 -44.35 -33.82 2.85
C PHE A 204 -45.09 -35.12 2.74
N ALA A 205 -45.53 -35.70 3.88
CA ALA A 205 -46.46 -36.80 3.90
C ALA A 205 -47.75 -36.36 4.61
N GLU A 206 -48.89 -36.91 4.15
CA GLU A 206 -50.18 -36.68 4.76
C GLU A 206 -50.42 -37.73 5.85
N ASP A 207 -50.65 -37.26 7.07
CA ASP A 207 -50.99 -38.09 8.21
C ASP A 207 -52.26 -37.55 8.88
N ASN A 208 -53.35 -38.33 8.86
CA ASN A 208 -54.64 -37.98 9.44
C ASN A 208 -55.19 -36.60 8.99
N GLY A 209 -55.00 -36.23 7.69
CA GLY A 209 -55.45 -34.96 7.12
C GLY A 209 -54.50 -33.78 7.41
N TYR A 210 -53.37 -34.02 8.05
CA TYR A 210 -52.32 -33.02 8.27
C TYR A 210 -51.10 -33.31 7.38
N VAL A 211 -50.57 -32.28 6.72
CA VAL A 211 -49.34 -32.39 5.95
C VAL A 211 -48.16 -32.14 6.86
N LYS A 212 -47.30 -33.13 7.01
CA LYS A 212 -46.13 -33.05 7.88
C LYS A 212 -44.83 -33.16 7.05
N PRO A 213 -43.79 -32.39 7.37
CA PRO A 213 -42.50 -32.59 6.74
C PRO A 213 -41.87 -33.93 7.20
N VAL A 214 -41.36 -34.67 6.23
CA VAL A 214 -40.65 -35.93 6.51
C VAL A 214 -39.17 -35.71 6.29
N ASN A 215 -38.41 -35.97 7.34
CA ASN A 215 -36.95 -35.89 7.33
C ASN A 215 -36.37 -37.27 7.62
N LEU A 216 -35.38 -37.64 6.82
CA LEU A 216 -34.50 -38.76 7.12
C LEU A 216 -33.40 -38.26 8.05
N SER A 217 -33.31 -38.75 9.25
CA SER A 217 -32.23 -38.47 10.18
C SER A 217 -31.52 -39.78 10.52
N PHE A 218 -30.27 -39.86 10.15
CA PHE A 218 -29.41 -40.98 10.51
C PHE A 218 -28.64 -40.62 11.80
N LYS A 219 -29.34 -40.53 12.92
CA LYS A 219 -28.68 -40.35 14.21
C LYS A 219 -28.30 -41.71 14.77
N SER A 220 -27.07 -42.16 14.54
CA SER A 220 -26.40 -43.13 15.36
C SER A 220 -25.63 -42.39 16.46
N ASN A 221 -25.90 -42.70 17.72
CA ASN A 221 -25.11 -42.13 18.81
C ASN A 221 -23.70 -42.77 18.87
N GLU A 222 -23.49 -43.86 18.13
CA GLU A 222 -22.23 -44.57 18.02
C GLU A 222 -21.84 -44.72 16.56
N ILE A 223 -20.90 -43.90 16.08
CA ILE A 223 -20.37 -43.96 14.70
C ILE A 223 -19.78 -45.33 14.41
N GLU A 224 -19.21 -46.01 15.41
CA GLU A 224 -18.64 -47.33 15.27
C GLU A 224 -19.70 -48.39 14.87
N ALA A 225 -20.96 -48.20 15.23
CA ALA A 225 -22.05 -49.13 14.93
C ALA A 225 -22.65 -48.96 13.51
N ILE A 226 -22.21 -47.99 12.74
CA ILE A 226 -22.74 -47.72 11.41
C ILE A 226 -22.31 -48.81 10.42
N PRO A 227 -23.24 -49.47 9.71
CA PRO A 227 -22.90 -50.51 8.74
C PRO A 227 -22.36 -49.92 7.45
N VAL A 228 -21.17 -50.36 7.02
CA VAL A 228 -20.49 -49.91 5.79
C VAL A 228 -20.89 -50.76 4.60
N LYS A 229 -20.80 -52.10 4.74
CA LYS A 229 -21.05 -53.02 3.63
C LYS A 229 -21.40 -54.43 4.17
N LYS A 230 -22.17 -55.17 3.37
CA LYS A 230 -22.44 -56.58 3.59
C LYS A 230 -21.45 -57.44 2.81
N VAL A 231 -20.64 -58.24 3.50
CA VAL A 231 -19.62 -59.12 2.91
C VAL A 231 -19.84 -60.52 3.40
N GLY A 232 -19.98 -61.50 2.55
CA GLY A 232 -20.13 -62.91 2.94
C GLY A 232 -21.33 -63.21 3.85
N GLY A 233 -22.39 -62.38 3.81
CA GLY A 233 -23.58 -62.54 4.66
C GLY A 233 -23.51 -61.82 5.99
N ARG A 234 -22.34 -61.28 6.38
CA ARG A 234 -22.14 -60.51 7.59
C ARG A 234 -22.15 -59.01 7.27
N LEU A 235 -22.77 -58.21 8.10
CA LEU A 235 -22.66 -56.73 8.07
C LEU A 235 -21.34 -56.34 8.71
N ILE A 236 -20.59 -55.52 8.01
CA ILE A 236 -19.33 -54.91 8.49
C ILE A 236 -19.66 -53.50 8.93
N HIS A 237 -19.32 -53.17 10.17
CA HIS A 237 -19.53 -51.85 10.75
C HIS A 237 -18.23 -51.03 10.70
N VAL A 238 -18.35 -49.69 10.89
CA VAL A 238 -17.18 -48.81 10.94
C VAL A 238 -16.18 -49.24 12.00
N GLY A 239 -16.66 -49.62 13.21
CA GLY A 239 -15.81 -50.09 14.29
C GLY A 239 -15.10 -51.44 14.05
N ASP A 240 -15.56 -52.26 13.07
CA ASP A 240 -14.88 -53.51 12.67
C ASP A 240 -13.60 -53.21 11.83
N ILE A 241 -13.55 -52.06 11.13
CA ILE A 241 -12.52 -51.72 10.14
C ILE A 241 -11.75 -50.45 10.45
N ALA A 242 -12.25 -49.60 11.36
CA ALA A 242 -11.66 -48.31 11.67
C ALA A 242 -11.71 -48.05 13.20
N GLN A 243 -10.74 -47.29 13.68
CA GLN A 243 -10.64 -46.81 15.04
C GLN A 243 -10.82 -45.29 15.05
N ILE A 244 -11.66 -44.78 15.96
CA ILE A 244 -11.93 -43.35 16.05
C ILE A 244 -11.16 -42.78 17.23
N CYS A 245 -10.30 -41.79 16.98
CA CYS A 245 -9.52 -41.14 18.03
C CYS A 245 -9.85 -39.63 18.01
N TYR A 246 -10.20 -39.06 19.15
CA TYR A 246 -10.31 -37.60 19.34
C TYR A 246 -8.96 -37.10 19.85
N LYS A 247 -8.27 -36.33 19.02
CA LYS A 247 -6.92 -35.85 19.34
C LYS A 247 -6.71 -34.40 18.85
N GLU A 248 -5.65 -33.79 19.34
CA GLU A 248 -5.18 -32.54 18.76
C GLU A 248 -4.74 -32.77 17.30
N GLY A 249 -5.23 -31.93 16.38
CA GLY A 249 -4.84 -31.95 15.00
C GLY A 249 -3.46 -31.32 14.78
N ASP A 250 -2.93 -31.48 13.58
CA ASP A 250 -1.70 -30.82 13.19
C ASP A 250 -1.96 -29.29 13.16
N ASN A 251 -1.10 -28.51 13.79
CA ASN A 251 -1.19 -27.07 13.75
C ASN A 251 -0.94 -26.58 12.32
N SER A 252 -1.88 -25.81 11.80
CA SER A 252 -1.72 -25.16 10.50
C SER A 252 -0.92 -23.84 10.59
N SER A 253 -0.84 -23.27 11.78
CA SER A 253 -0.09 -22.05 12.08
C SER A 253 0.18 -21.92 13.57
N TYR A 254 1.21 -21.15 13.94
CA TYR A 254 1.47 -20.80 15.32
C TYR A 254 1.46 -19.30 15.49
N TYR A 255 0.77 -18.83 16.53
CA TYR A 255 0.82 -17.45 16.96
C TYR A 255 1.23 -17.39 18.43
N ARG A 256 2.39 -16.78 18.69
CA ARG A 256 2.96 -16.71 20.04
C ARG A 256 3.29 -15.27 20.41
N VAL A 257 3.08 -14.94 21.67
CA VAL A 257 3.50 -13.69 22.27
C VAL A 257 4.42 -13.98 23.43
N ASN A 258 5.64 -13.49 23.38
CA ASN A 258 6.69 -13.78 24.35
C ASN A 258 6.92 -15.30 24.56
N GLY A 259 6.91 -16.06 23.46
CA GLY A 259 7.13 -17.51 23.46
C GLY A 259 5.96 -18.36 23.92
N LEU A 260 4.85 -17.76 24.35
CA LEU A 260 3.67 -18.50 24.82
C LEU A 260 2.63 -18.59 23.70
N ASN A 261 2.13 -19.77 23.43
CA ASN A 261 0.98 -19.97 22.54
C ASN A 261 -0.22 -19.24 23.12
N THR A 262 -0.79 -18.34 22.31
CA THR A 262 -1.91 -17.52 22.73
C THR A 262 -2.97 -17.48 21.64
N ILE A 263 -4.21 -17.28 22.04
CA ILE A 263 -5.28 -17.03 21.09
C ILE A 263 -5.35 -15.54 20.82
N ASN A 264 -5.34 -15.21 19.56
CA ASN A 264 -5.42 -13.84 19.08
C ASN A 264 -6.74 -13.61 18.37
N LEU A 265 -7.48 -12.59 18.80
CA LEU A 265 -8.66 -12.08 18.10
C LEU A 265 -8.23 -10.94 17.19
N ALA A 266 -8.22 -11.18 15.90
CA ALA A 266 -7.89 -10.19 14.90
C ALA A 266 -9.17 -9.59 14.30
N ILE A 267 -9.22 -8.26 14.23
CA ILE A 267 -10.40 -7.52 13.76
C ILE A 267 -10.01 -6.63 12.58
N ARG A 268 -10.74 -6.80 11.48
CA ARG A 268 -10.63 -5.97 10.26
C ARG A 268 -11.85 -5.08 10.13
N LEU A 269 -11.65 -3.86 9.66
CA LEU A 269 -12.71 -2.88 9.50
C LEU A 269 -13.10 -2.73 8.02
N THR A 270 -14.38 -2.36 7.79
CA THR A 270 -14.88 -2.01 6.46
C THR A 270 -14.23 -0.71 5.95
N GLU A 271 -14.18 -0.55 4.63
CA GLU A 271 -13.54 0.62 3.99
C GLU A 271 -14.14 1.96 4.40
N ASP A 272 -15.45 2.01 4.56
CA ASP A 272 -16.19 3.22 4.90
C ASP A 272 -16.18 3.53 6.41
N SER A 273 -15.57 2.69 7.23
CA SER A 273 -15.56 2.86 8.68
C SER A 273 -14.47 3.84 9.13
N ASN A 274 -14.81 4.67 10.09
CA ASN A 274 -13.82 5.52 10.74
C ASN A 274 -13.01 4.68 11.75
N LEU A 275 -11.70 4.52 11.46
CA LEU A 275 -10.78 3.69 12.26
C LEU A 275 -10.84 4.04 13.75
N ILE A 276 -10.78 5.33 14.10
CA ILE A 276 -10.69 5.78 15.50
C ILE A 276 -11.99 5.49 16.24
N THR A 277 -13.14 5.88 15.66
CA THR A 277 -14.44 5.71 16.33
C THR A 277 -14.82 4.24 16.47
N THR A 278 -14.50 3.43 15.45
CA THR A 278 -14.82 2.00 15.46
C THR A 278 -13.90 1.25 16.42
N THR A 279 -12.59 1.53 16.45
CA THR A 279 -11.69 0.90 17.43
C THR A 279 -12.00 1.32 18.87
N ASP A 280 -12.41 2.57 19.11
CA ASP A 280 -12.87 3.02 20.43
C ASP A 280 -14.17 2.31 20.84
N ALA A 281 -15.10 2.05 19.91
CA ALA A 281 -16.29 1.25 20.17
C ALA A 281 -15.94 -0.21 20.51
N ILE A 282 -14.98 -0.81 19.77
CA ILE A 282 -14.47 -2.16 20.06
C ILE A 282 -13.84 -2.21 21.46
N LYS A 283 -12.98 -1.24 21.80
CA LYS A 283 -12.34 -1.17 23.12
C LYS A 283 -13.36 -1.06 24.24
N LYS A 284 -14.40 -0.25 24.05
CA LYS A 284 -15.49 -0.10 25.02
C LYS A 284 -16.27 -1.40 25.20
N GLU A 285 -16.60 -2.08 24.10
CA GLU A 285 -17.31 -3.36 24.15
C GLU A 285 -16.47 -4.45 24.81
N MET A 286 -15.18 -4.57 24.43
CA MET A 286 -14.25 -5.48 25.07
C MET A 286 -14.08 -5.21 26.57
N LEU A 287 -14.09 -3.97 27.00
CA LEU A 287 -14.05 -3.60 28.42
C LEU A 287 -15.32 -4.04 29.16
N LEU A 288 -16.47 -4.01 28.51
CA LEU A 288 -17.73 -4.51 29.08
C LEU A 288 -17.69 -6.05 29.17
N LEU A 289 -17.29 -6.71 28.11
CA LEU A 289 -17.17 -8.17 28.04
C LEU A 289 -16.12 -8.70 29.02
N SER A 290 -15.02 -7.99 29.22
CA SER A 290 -13.96 -8.40 30.16
C SER A 290 -14.43 -8.52 31.62
N ARG A 291 -15.52 -7.87 31.99
CA ARG A 291 -16.12 -8.01 33.33
C ARG A 291 -16.83 -9.35 33.54
N SER A 292 -17.22 -9.99 32.46
CA SER A 292 -17.87 -11.32 32.45
C SER A 292 -16.90 -12.46 32.20
N PHE A 293 -15.61 -12.18 32.02
CA PHE A 293 -14.62 -13.22 31.80
C PHE A 293 -14.44 -14.09 33.04
N PRO A 294 -14.20 -15.39 32.86
CA PRO A 294 -13.70 -16.24 33.94
C PRO A 294 -12.40 -15.65 34.52
N ASN A 295 -12.16 -15.81 35.81
CA ASN A 295 -10.98 -15.29 36.51
C ASN A 295 -9.65 -15.74 35.91
N GLU A 296 -9.68 -16.79 35.12
CA GLU A 296 -8.52 -17.42 34.47
C GLU A 296 -8.19 -16.81 33.11
N ILE A 297 -9.12 -16.07 32.50
CA ILE A 297 -8.94 -15.45 31.15
C ILE A 297 -8.70 -13.96 31.29
N THR A 298 -7.59 -13.48 30.73
CA THR A 298 -7.29 -12.05 30.62
C THR A 298 -7.08 -11.67 29.16
N ALA A 299 -7.70 -10.58 28.71
CA ALA A 299 -7.50 -10.04 27.39
C ALA A 299 -6.59 -8.80 27.44
N SER A 300 -5.61 -8.76 26.58
CA SER A 300 -4.73 -7.59 26.41
C SER A 300 -4.67 -7.20 24.92
N ILE A 301 -4.57 -5.90 24.65
CA ILE A 301 -4.38 -5.40 23.27
C ILE A 301 -2.96 -5.77 22.85
N SER A 302 -2.83 -6.52 21.77
CA SER A 302 -1.54 -6.85 21.16
C SER A 302 -1.14 -5.89 20.05
N TYR A 303 -2.11 -5.39 19.30
CA TYR A 303 -1.89 -4.42 18.24
C TYR A 303 -3.08 -3.46 18.15
N ASP A 304 -2.79 -2.18 17.97
CA ASP A 304 -3.79 -1.12 17.78
C ASP A 304 -3.28 -0.07 16.79
N SER A 305 -3.78 -0.14 15.58
CA SER A 305 -3.45 0.85 14.54
C SER A 305 -3.99 2.25 14.84
N SER A 306 -5.05 2.36 15.68
CA SER A 306 -5.65 3.65 16.01
C SER A 306 -4.77 4.52 16.90
N GLU A 307 -3.92 3.93 17.75
CA GLU A 307 -2.99 4.69 18.61
C GLU A 307 -1.97 5.45 17.78
N TYR A 308 -1.42 4.78 16.76
CA TYR A 308 -0.49 5.42 15.84
C TYR A 308 -1.15 6.58 15.09
N VAL A 309 -2.36 6.35 14.56
CA VAL A 309 -3.11 7.39 13.84
C VAL A 309 -3.48 8.56 14.76
N LYS A 310 -3.89 8.30 16.01
CA LYS A 310 -4.17 9.35 17.01
C LYS A 310 -2.91 10.15 17.34
N ALA A 311 -1.77 9.50 17.47
CA ALA A 311 -0.49 10.18 17.74
C ALA A 311 -0.11 11.12 16.58
N GLU A 312 -0.21 10.66 15.34
CA GLU A 312 0.07 11.48 14.16
C GLU A 312 -0.93 12.64 14.00
N LEU A 313 -2.22 12.41 14.22
CA LEU A 313 -3.21 13.49 14.22
C LEU A 313 -2.94 14.54 15.29
N ASN A 314 -2.54 14.13 16.50
CA ASN A 314 -2.19 15.08 17.56
C ASN A 314 -0.97 15.94 17.19
N LYS A 315 0.04 15.37 16.53
CA LYS A 315 1.17 16.13 15.98
C LYS A 315 0.70 17.17 14.97
N ILE A 316 -0.19 16.77 14.04
CA ILE A 316 -0.73 17.70 13.04
C ILE A 316 -1.54 18.81 13.70
N TYR A 317 -2.42 18.50 14.67
CA TYR A 317 -3.18 19.53 15.40
C TYR A 317 -2.27 20.51 16.11
N LEU A 318 -1.19 20.03 16.72
CA LEU A 318 -0.19 20.88 17.36
C LEU A 318 0.50 21.79 16.33
N ARG A 319 0.89 21.26 15.18
CA ARG A 319 1.49 22.04 14.07
C ARG A 319 0.56 23.11 13.54
N VAL A 320 -0.72 22.75 13.31
CA VAL A 320 -1.75 23.72 12.88
C VAL A 320 -1.90 24.83 13.90
N GLY A 321 -1.99 24.48 15.19
CA GLY A 321 -2.08 25.44 16.28
C GLY A 321 -0.87 26.37 16.34
N LEU A 322 0.35 25.82 16.24
CA LEU A 322 1.59 26.60 16.20
C LEU A 322 1.65 27.51 14.96
N CYS A 323 1.27 27.00 13.79
CA CYS A 323 1.22 27.78 12.54
C CYS A 323 0.31 29.00 12.71
N ILE A 324 -0.93 28.80 13.17
CA ILE A 324 -1.89 29.89 13.42
C ILE A 324 -1.31 30.89 14.44
N LEU A 325 -0.76 30.42 15.54
CA LEU A 325 -0.20 31.28 16.59
C LEU A 325 0.98 32.11 16.07
N ILE A 326 1.91 31.52 15.36
CA ILE A 326 3.07 32.21 14.77
C ILE A 326 2.61 33.25 13.77
N LEU A 327 1.65 32.90 12.88
CA LEU A 327 1.12 33.81 11.88
C LEU A 327 0.37 34.98 12.52
N LEU A 328 -0.46 34.76 13.51
CA LEU A 328 -1.18 35.83 14.22
C LEU A 328 -0.22 36.73 15.00
N PHE A 329 0.78 36.16 15.65
CA PHE A 329 1.82 36.93 16.32
C PHE A 329 2.62 37.80 15.33
N PHE A 330 2.99 37.25 14.18
CA PHE A 330 3.67 38.01 13.12
C PHE A 330 2.81 39.16 12.59
N VAL A 331 1.55 38.91 12.29
CA VAL A 331 0.62 39.96 11.82
C VAL A 331 0.48 41.06 12.86
N TYR A 332 0.35 40.69 14.15
CA TYR A 332 0.30 41.69 15.25
C TYR A 332 1.57 42.54 15.31
N LEU A 333 2.76 41.92 15.21
CA LEU A 333 4.03 42.67 15.21
C LEU A 333 4.16 43.60 14.00
N ALA A 334 3.72 43.15 12.81
CA ALA A 334 3.84 43.90 11.56
C ALA A 334 2.94 45.14 11.52
N TYR A 335 1.72 45.02 12.01
CA TYR A 335 0.71 46.08 11.91
C TYR A 335 0.42 46.78 13.26
N ARG A 336 0.77 46.19 14.40
CA ARG A 336 0.52 46.69 15.75
C ARG A 336 -0.91 47.19 15.97
N SER A 337 -1.90 46.47 15.42
CA SER A 337 -3.32 46.83 15.45
C SER A 337 -4.16 45.59 15.70
N ILE A 338 -4.89 45.55 16.80
CA ILE A 338 -5.81 44.46 17.15
C ILE A 338 -6.95 44.36 16.14
N ARG A 339 -7.44 45.50 15.60
CA ARG A 339 -8.48 45.49 14.58
C ARG A 339 -8.04 44.79 13.30
N TYR A 340 -6.81 45.03 12.87
CA TYR A 340 -6.23 44.35 11.69
C TYR A 340 -6.10 42.85 11.94
N LEU A 341 -5.61 42.46 13.12
CA LEU A 341 -5.52 41.08 13.54
C LEU A 341 -6.89 40.39 13.51
N LEU A 342 -7.92 41.04 14.08
CA LEU A 342 -9.28 40.49 14.13
C LEU A 342 -9.86 40.25 12.72
N ILE A 343 -9.62 41.17 11.77
CA ILE A 343 -10.03 40.97 10.36
C ILE A 343 -9.36 39.72 9.79
N ILE A 344 -8.06 39.51 9.99
CA ILE A 344 -7.36 38.34 9.48
C ILE A 344 -7.84 37.05 10.14
N VAL A 345 -8.01 37.04 11.46
CA VAL A 345 -8.54 35.87 12.18
C VAL A 345 -9.90 35.47 11.59
N LEU A 346 -10.79 36.46 11.39
CA LEU A 346 -12.12 36.18 10.88
C LEU A 346 -12.11 35.70 9.44
N THR A 347 -11.21 36.23 8.60
CA THR A 347 -11.07 35.78 7.21
C THR A 347 -10.51 34.37 7.12
N LEU A 348 -9.54 33.99 7.96
CA LEU A 348 -9.01 32.62 8.03
C LEU A 348 -10.07 31.64 8.52
N PHE A 349 -10.82 32.00 9.56
CA PHE A 349 -11.87 31.16 10.11
C PHE A 349 -12.97 30.88 9.07
N VAL A 350 -13.44 31.93 8.38
CA VAL A 350 -14.44 31.78 7.30
C VAL A 350 -13.87 30.98 6.14
N ASN A 351 -12.58 31.15 5.80
CA ASN A 351 -11.95 30.36 4.74
C ASN A 351 -11.98 28.86 5.04
N ILE A 352 -11.56 28.44 6.23
CA ILE A 352 -11.60 27.03 6.64
C ILE A 352 -13.02 26.50 6.58
N LEU A 353 -14.00 27.19 7.15
CA LEU A 353 -15.38 26.71 7.20
C LEU A 353 -16.03 26.58 5.82
N VAL A 354 -15.80 27.54 4.93
CA VAL A 354 -16.31 27.46 3.56
C VAL A 354 -15.61 26.37 2.78
N SER A 355 -14.30 26.18 2.98
CA SER A 355 -13.55 25.12 2.31
C SER A 355 -14.02 23.73 2.76
N LEU A 356 -14.35 23.53 4.05
CA LEU A 356 -14.91 22.28 4.56
C LEU A 356 -16.23 21.91 3.88
N SER A 357 -17.10 22.91 3.59
CA SER A 357 -18.35 22.65 2.85
C SER A 357 -18.08 22.17 1.42
N LEU A 358 -17.04 22.70 0.77
CA LEU A 358 -16.65 22.27 -0.57
C LEU A 358 -15.97 20.90 -0.56
N TYR A 359 -15.19 20.55 0.49
CA TYR A 359 -14.62 19.20 0.63
C TYR A 359 -15.72 18.16 0.71
N ALA A 360 -16.76 18.40 1.52
CA ALA A 360 -17.90 17.49 1.62
C ALA A 360 -18.66 17.36 0.29
N LEU A 361 -18.83 18.47 -0.45
CA LEU A 361 -19.52 18.47 -1.74
C LEU A 361 -18.74 17.75 -2.84
N LEU A 362 -17.41 17.86 -2.83
CA LEU A 362 -16.52 17.22 -3.82
C LEU A 362 -16.07 15.82 -3.41
N GLY A 363 -16.49 15.33 -2.24
CA GLY A 363 -16.13 14.00 -1.76
C GLY A 363 -14.64 13.85 -1.38
N VAL A 364 -13.99 14.94 -0.95
CA VAL A 364 -12.58 14.90 -0.53
C VAL A 364 -12.48 14.24 0.84
N ASN A 365 -11.71 13.16 0.92
CA ASN A 365 -11.44 12.48 2.18
C ASN A 365 -10.41 13.25 3.02
N ILE A 366 -10.67 13.34 4.34
CA ILE A 366 -9.70 13.96 5.25
C ILE A 366 -8.74 12.90 5.74
N HIS A 367 -7.45 13.08 5.44
CA HIS A 367 -6.34 12.24 5.88
C HIS A 367 -5.13 13.11 6.21
N ILE A 368 -4.04 12.50 6.63
CA ILE A 368 -2.82 13.23 7.07
C ILE A 368 -2.34 14.23 6.01
N TYR A 369 -2.33 13.87 4.73
CA TYR A 369 -1.89 14.77 3.66
C TYR A 369 -2.86 15.93 3.42
N THR A 370 -4.17 15.72 3.52
CA THR A 370 -5.17 16.79 3.37
C THR A 370 -5.13 17.78 4.53
N LEU A 371 -4.96 17.30 5.77
CA LEU A 371 -4.82 18.17 6.95
C LEU A 371 -3.56 19.05 6.87
N ALA A 372 -2.47 18.49 6.40
CA ALA A 372 -1.27 19.26 6.17
C ALA A 372 -1.41 20.21 4.97
N GLY A 373 -2.14 19.82 3.92
CA GLY A 373 -2.53 20.72 2.82
C GLY A 373 -3.33 21.93 3.30
N ILE A 374 -4.26 21.73 4.24
CA ILE A 374 -4.99 22.82 4.91
C ILE A 374 -4.01 23.75 5.62
N THR A 375 -3.03 23.19 6.34
CA THR A 375 -2.05 23.99 7.10
C THR A 375 -1.17 24.83 6.17
N VAL A 376 -0.68 24.24 5.09
CA VAL A 376 0.10 24.97 4.06
C VAL A 376 -0.76 26.04 3.41
N ALA A 377 -2.01 25.72 3.07
CA ALA A 377 -2.95 26.67 2.48
C ALA A 377 -3.21 27.88 3.38
N LEU A 378 -3.25 27.72 4.72
CA LEU A 378 -3.41 28.84 5.65
C LEU A 378 -2.30 29.89 5.48
N GLY A 379 -1.05 29.46 5.27
CA GLY A 379 0.06 30.37 5.01
C GLY A 379 -0.13 31.19 3.73
N ILE A 380 -0.65 30.57 2.66
CA ILE A 380 -0.85 31.22 1.36
C ILE A 380 -2.12 32.08 1.35
N VAL A 381 -3.18 31.66 2.02
CA VAL A 381 -4.47 32.39 2.13
C VAL A 381 -4.28 33.74 2.81
N ILE A 382 -3.37 33.83 3.79
CA ILE A 382 -3.06 35.10 4.44
C ILE A 382 -2.51 36.10 3.46
N ASP A 383 -1.73 35.69 2.48
CA ASP A 383 -1.12 36.56 1.47
C ASP A 383 -2.17 37.33 0.68
N SER A 384 -3.20 36.64 0.19
CA SER A 384 -4.31 37.27 -0.53
C SER A 384 -5.09 38.26 0.34
N SER A 385 -5.28 37.92 1.62
CA SER A 385 -5.95 38.78 2.61
C SER A 385 -5.14 40.03 2.91
N ILE A 386 -3.83 39.92 3.14
CA ILE A 386 -2.93 41.06 3.40
C ILE A 386 -2.93 42.01 2.22
N VAL A 387 -2.77 41.49 0.97
CA VAL A 387 -2.72 42.32 -0.24
C VAL A 387 -4.02 43.06 -0.45
N MET A 388 -5.17 42.40 -0.25
CA MET A 388 -6.48 43.03 -0.42
C MET A 388 -6.80 44.06 0.66
N ILE A 389 -6.52 43.75 1.92
CA ILE A 389 -6.71 44.69 3.05
C ILE A 389 -5.85 45.95 2.86
N ASP A 390 -4.55 45.78 2.49
CA ASP A 390 -3.65 46.88 2.29
C ASP A 390 -4.07 47.78 1.08
N HIS A 391 -4.53 47.16 0.01
CA HIS A 391 -5.04 47.90 -1.16
C HIS A 391 -6.35 48.64 -0.86
N TYR A 392 -7.36 47.93 -0.29
CA TYR A 392 -8.66 48.55 0.01
C TYR A 392 -8.57 49.63 1.05
N ARG A 393 -7.65 49.52 2.02
CA ARG A 393 -7.35 50.55 2.99
C ARG A 393 -6.83 51.85 2.33
N ARG A 394 -6.05 51.73 1.23
CA ARG A 394 -5.44 52.88 0.54
C ARG A 394 -6.34 53.52 -0.49
N HIS A 395 -7.00 52.72 -1.30
CA HIS A 395 -7.70 53.17 -2.52
C HIS A 395 -9.22 53.07 -2.44
N ARG A 396 -9.75 52.25 -1.54
CA ARG A 396 -11.17 51.91 -1.41
C ARG A 396 -11.81 51.42 -2.71
N ASP A 397 -11.01 50.77 -3.59
CA ASP A 397 -11.44 50.14 -4.83
C ASP A 397 -11.08 48.65 -4.87
N LEU A 398 -11.66 47.93 -5.83
CA LEU A 398 -11.44 46.49 -5.99
C LEU A 398 -10.43 46.15 -7.11
N LYS A 399 -9.65 47.13 -7.61
CA LYS A 399 -8.72 46.91 -8.74
C LYS A 399 -7.61 45.93 -8.43
N ALA A 400 -7.29 45.68 -7.13
CA ALA A 400 -6.34 44.66 -6.73
C ALA A 400 -6.84 43.24 -7.05
N PHE A 401 -8.15 43.06 -7.28
CA PHE A 401 -8.70 41.74 -7.60
C PHE A 401 -8.07 41.09 -8.82
N TYR A 402 -7.83 41.85 -9.90
CA TYR A 402 -7.20 41.31 -11.12
C TYR A 402 -5.77 40.77 -10.86
N SER A 403 -5.00 41.48 -10.02
CA SER A 403 -3.66 41.01 -9.68
C SER A 403 -3.71 39.79 -8.75
N LEU A 404 -4.70 39.71 -7.83
CA LEU A 404 -4.93 38.53 -6.97
C LEU A 404 -5.42 37.33 -7.79
N LEU A 405 -6.36 37.58 -8.73
CA LEU A 405 -6.87 36.52 -9.61
C LEU A 405 -5.73 35.90 -10.42
N ALA A 406 -4.87 36.74 -11.03
CA ALA A 406 -3.73 36.26 -11.79
C ALA A 406 -2.74 35.47 -10.93
N ALA A 407 -2.44 35.93 -9.71
CA ALA A 407 -1.54 35.26 -8.78
C ALA A 407 -2.10 33.89 -8.32
N ILE A 408 -3.34 33.87 -7.85
CA ILE A 408 -3.96 32.61 -7.38
C ILE A 408 -4.14 31.61 -8.52
N ALA A 409 -4.49 32.07 -9.72
CA ALA A 409 -4.62 31.20 -10.87
C ALA A 409 -3.27 30.61 -11.31
N THR A 410 -2.13 31.33 -11.18
CA THR A 410 -0.79 30.75 -11.39
C THR A 410 -0.47 29.65 -10.40
N ASP A 411 -0.82 29.85 -9.11
CA ASP A 411 -0.60 28.83 -8.08
C ASP A 411 -1.42 27.57 -8.35
N ILE A 412 -2.71 27.73 -8.69
CA ILE A 412 -3.62 26.63 -9.01
C ILE A 412 -3.14 25.85 -10.24
N VAL A 413 -2.77 26.55 -11.32
CA VAL A 413 -2.29 25.89 -12.55
C VAL A 413 -1.02 25.11 -12.31
N ALA A 414 -0.06 25.68 -11.55
CA ALA A 414 1.18 24.98 -11.22
C ALA A 414 0.90 23.67 -10.44
N LEU A 415 -0.02 23.71 -9.48
CA LEU A 415 -0.38 22.56 -8.67
C LEU A 415 -1.17 21.49 -9.45
N LEU A 416 -2.19 21.91 -10.23
CA LEU A 416 -3.02 20.96 -10.99
C LEU A 416 -2.25 20.20 -12.07
N LEU A 417 -1.17 20.77 -12.61
CA LEU A 417 -0.34 20.08 -13.59
C LEU A 417 0.40 18.87 -13.03
N ILE A 418 0.58 18.75 -11.70
CA ILE A 418 1.12 17.54 -11.08
C ILE A 418 0.19 16.34 -11.31
N LEU A 419 -1.13 16.55 -11.40
CA LEU A 419 -2.11 15.49 -11.64
C LEU A 419 -1.99 14.81 -13.01
N ILE A 420 -1.14 15.31 -13.91
CA ILE A 420 -0.81 14.65 -15.19
C ILE A 420 0.11 13.46 -14.99
N LEU A 421 0.80 13.38 -13.85
CA LEU A 421 1.63 12.23 -13.52
C LEU A 421 0.77 10.97 -13.29
N PRO A 422 1.35 9.76 -13.49
CA PRO A 422 0.65 8.50 -13.22
C PRO A 422 0.12 8.43 -11.78
N GLU A 423 -1.02 7.79 -11.59
CA GLU A 423 -1.67 7.67 -10.28
C GLU A 423 -0.79 7.01 -9.21
N SER A 424 0.09 6.08 -9.61
CA SER A 424 1.05 5.45 -8.70
C SER A 424 1.97 6.46 -7.98
N GLU A 425 2.25 7.60 -8.63
CA GLU A 425 3.12 8.65 -8.11
C GLU A 425 2.33 9.78 -7.43
N THR A 426 1.08 9.98 -7.82
CA THR A 426 0.23 11.08 -7.35
C THR A 426 -0.76 10.69 -6.28
N ALA A 427 -0.91 9.41 -5.95
CA ALA A 427 -1.93 8.92 -5.02
C ALA A 427 -1.97 9.68 -3.68
N ASN A 428 -0.79 10.04 -3.14
CA ASN A 428 -0.68 10.81 -1.89
C ASN A 428 -0.81 12.32 -2.10
N LEU A 429 -0.54 12.81 -3.30
CA LEU A 429 -0.47 14.24 -3.63
C LEU A 429 -1.78 14.79 -4.20
N SER A 430 -2.62 13.95 -4.80
CA SER A 430 -3.85 14.37 -5.45
C SER A 430 -4.79 15.14 -4.52
N ASP A 431 -5.09 14.57 -3.36
CA ASP A 431 -5.99 15.19 -2.38
C ASP A 431 -5.34 16.40 -1.70
N PHE A 432 -4.03 16.35 -1.46
CA PHE A 432 -3.24 17.49 -0.98
C PHE A 432 -3.35 18.69 -1.93
N ILE A 433 -3.13 18.46 -3.23
CA ILE A 433 -3.24 19.50 -4.26
C ILE A 433 -4.64 20.05 -4.36
N LEU A 434 -5.63 19.16 -4.36
CA LEU A 434 -7.04 19.56 -4.47
C LEU A 434 -7.48 20.41 -3.29
N VAL A 435 -7.07 20.07 -2.09
CA VAL A 435 -7.34 20.83 -0.86
C VAL A 435 -6.72 22.22 -0.92
N ILE A 436 -5.47 22.36 -1.36
CA ILE A 436 -4.83 23.68 -1.53
C ILE A 436 -5.55 24.49 -2.59
N ALA A 437 -5.87 23.90 -3.74
CA ALA A 437 -6.57 24.56 -4.83
C ALA A 437 -7.95 25.09 -4.38
N ILE A 438 -8.73 24.29 -3.66
CA ILE A 438 -10.03 24.69 -3.11
C ILE A 438 -9.86 25.88 -2.13
N ASN A 439 -8.91 25.80 -1.20
CA ASN A 439 -8.65 26.90 -0.27
C ASN A 439 -8.25 28.20 -0.97
N LEU A 440 -7.47 28.11 -2.04
CA LEU A 440 -7.06 29.27 -2.85
C LEU A 440 -8.26 29.90 -3.59
N VAL A 441 -9.14 29.07 -4.16
CA VAL A 441 -10.37 29.57 -4.80
C VAL A 441 -11.28 30.26 -3.78
N VAL A 442 -11.46 29.64 -2.61
CA VAL A 442 -12.25 30.22 -1.53
C VAL A 442 -11.62 31.52 -1.03
N SER A 443 -10.29 31.59 -0.91
CA SER A 443 -9.58 32.80 -0.48
C SER A 443 -9.79 33.97 -1.45
N LEU A 444 -9.86 33.69 -2.76
CA LEU A 444 -10.18 34.72 -3.75
C LEU A 444 -11.59 35.27 -3.59
N ALA A 445 -12.57 34.39 -3.35
CA ALA A 445 -13.96 34.81 -3.10
C ALA A 445 -14.08 35.63 -1.80
N ILE A 446 -13.35 35.23 -0.76
CA ILE A 446 -13.30 35.97 0.52
C ILE A 446 -12.62 37.32 0.32
N ALA A 447 -11.52 37.38 -0.41
CA ALA A 447 -10.84 38.65 -0.70
C ALA A 447 -11.72 39.62 -1.45
N LEU A 448 -12.57 39.15 -2.35
CA LEU A 448 -13.47 40.01 -3.15
C LEU A 448 -14.72 40.43 -2.38
N LEU A 449 -15.37 39.51 -1.68
CA LEU A 449 -16.71 39.71 -1.11
C LEU A 449 -16.69 40.02 0.40
N PHE A 450 -15.87 39.30 1.15
CA PHE A 450 -15.94 39.35 2.61
C PHE A 450 -15.03 40.41 3.22
N ILE A 451 -13.80 40.56 2.70
CA ILE A 451 -12.84 41.55 3.23
C ILE A 451 -13.36 43.00 3.07
N PRO A 452 -13.85 43.45 1.93
CA PRO A 452 -14.38 44.81 1.79
C PRO A 452 -15.55 45.06 2.73
N ALA A 453 -16.52 44.12 2.81
CA ALA A 453 -17.66 44.23 3.71
C ALA A 453 -17.21 44.27 5.19
N LEU A 454 -16.25 43.47 5.59
CA LEU A 454 -15.74 43.44 6.95
C LEU A 454 -14.97 44.73 7.31
N MET A 455 -14.27 45.34 6.37
CA MET A 455 -13.57 46.60 6.58
C MET A 455 -14.51 47.80 6.71
N GLU A 456 -15.73 47.74 6.22
CA GLU A 456 -16.76 48.69 6.48
C GLU A 456 -17.31 48.61 7.92
N PHE A 457 -17.44 47.37 8.44
CA PHE A 457 -17.84 47.11 9.82
C PHE A 457 -16.75 47.44 10.83
N ILE A 458 -15.49 47.14 10.52
CA ILE A 458 -14.34 47.33 11.39
C ILE A 458 -13.39 48.34 10.71
N PRO A 459 -13.66 49.66 10.84
CA PRO A 459 -12.84 50.66 10.17
C PRO A 459 -11.42 50.69 10.74
N LEU A 460 -10.46 50.52 9.85
CA LEU A 460 -9.04 50.64 10.15
C LEU A 460 -8.60 52.11 10.15
N GLN A 461 -7.91 52.55 11.22
CA GLN A 461 -7.41 53.93 11.27
C GLN A 461 -6.36 54.18 10.15
N GLU A 462 -6.52 55.27 9.42
CA GLU A 462 -5.55 55.72 8.41
C GLU A 462 -4.29 56.25 9.12
N ARG A 463 -3.17 55.63 8.96
CA ARG A 463 -1.86 56.19 9.35
C ARG A 463 -1.46 57.22 8.31
N LYS A 464 -1.39 58.53 8.68
CA LYS A 464 -1.05 59.63 7.77
C LYS A 464 0.25 59.43 6.93
N ASN A 465 1.18 58.60 7.36
CA ASN A 465 2.44 58.32 6.68
C ASN A 465 2.43 57.17 5.67
N GLU A 466 1.36 56.39 5.59
CA GLU A 466 1.32 55.22 4.70
C GLU A 466 0.89 55.52 3.26
N LYS A 467 0.35 56.73 3.00
CA LYS A 467 0.02 57.20 1.65
C LYS A 467 1.26 57.54 0.78
N LYS A 468 2.45 57.66 1.40
CA LYS A 468 3.68 57.97 0.67
C LYS A 468 4.44 56.65 0.36
N ALA A 469 4.83 56.49 -0.90
CA ALA A 469 5.75 55.40 -1.31
C ALA A 469 7.01 55.46 -0.45
N ILE A 470 7.56 54.29 -0.08
CA ILE A 470 8.85 54.22 0.59
C ILE A 470 9.88 54.93 -0.30
N ARG A 471 10.62 55.93 0.25
CA ARG A 471 11.70 56.59 -0.49
C ARG A 471 12.80 55.59 -0.76
N VAL A 472 12.91 55.17 -2.02
CA VAL A 472 13.92 54.22 -2.48
C VAL A 472 15.25 55.00 -2.68
N SER A 473 16.35 54.36 -2.26
CA SER A 473 17.71 54.98 -2.33
C SER A 473 18.09 55.33 -3.79
N LYS A 474 18.80 56.46 -3.97
CA LYS A 474 19.37 56.84 -5.28
C LYS A 474 20.35 55.74 -5.80
N ALA A 475 20.99 55.00 -4.93
CA ALA A 475 21.86 53.88 -5.28
C ALA A 475 21.08 52.76 -6.00
N TYR A 476 19.83 52.47 -5.57
CA TYR A 476 18.99 51.46 -6.20
C TYR A 476 18.55 51.90 -7.63
N THR A 477 18.23 53.16 -7.83
CA THR A 477 17.91 53.69 -9.18
C THR A 477 19.11 53.58 -10.11
N HIS A 478 20.33 53.89 -9.61
CA HIS A 478 21.56 53.72 -10.37
C HIS A 478 21.85 52.23 -10.70
N TYR A 479 21.62 51.33 -9.73
CA TYR A 479 21.72 49.89 -9.94
C TYR A 479 20.78 49.45 -11.10
N ILE A 480 19.53 49.86 -11.07
CA ILE A 480 18.56 49.53 -12.13
C ILE A 480 19.00 50.02 -13.48
N GLN A 481 19.54 51.27 -13.56
CA GLN A 481 20.06 51.82 -14.80
C GLN A 481 21.23 50.98 -15.35
N TRP A 482 22.17 50.64 -14.50
CA TRP A 482 23.32 49.84 -14.86
C TRP A 482 22.89 48.41 -15.28
N GLY A 483 22.02 47.77 -14.54
CA GLY A 483 21.48 46.44 -14.85
C GLY A 483 20.72 46.39 -16.17
N ALA A 484 19.89 47.41 -16.45
CA ALA A 484 19.13 47.49 -17.70
C ALA A 484 20.04 47.64 -18.96
N ARG A 485 21.26 48.16 -18.80
CA ARG A 485 22.29 48.21 -19.86
C ARG A 485 22.97 46.86 -20.07
N HIS A 486 23.15 46.04 -18.98
CA HIS A 486 23.92 44.84 -18.99
C HIS A 486 23.06 43.57 -18.75
N LYS A 487 21.91 43.46 -19.39
CA LYS A 487 20.95 42.34 -19.17
C LYS A 487 21.52 40.93 -19.41
N TRP A 488 22.42 40.84 -20.42
CA TRP A 488 23.07 39.55 -20.75
C TRP A 488 23.98 39.04 -19.64
N VAL A 489 24.63 39.94 -18.88
CA VAL A 489 25.44 39.59 -17.71
C VAL A 489 24.56 38.97 -16.62
N PHE A 490 23.38 39.54 -16.38
CA PHE A 490 22.45 38.98 -15.43
C PHE A 490 21.90 37.62 -15.87
N LEU A 491 21.55 37.50 -17.17
CA LEU A 491 21.05 36.24 -17.73
C LEU A 491 22.12 35.12 -17.62
N SER A 492 23.35 35.42 -18.01
CA SER A 492 24.45 34.46 -17.90
C SER A 492 24.75 34.08 -16.44
N ALA A 493 24.70 35.04 -15.53
CA ALA A 493 24.87 34.78 -14.12
C ALA A 493 23.76 33.86 -13.57
N ILE A 494 22.49 34.09 -13.92
CA ILE A 494 21.37 33.23 -13.53
C ILE A 494 21.62 31.78 -14.01
N ILE A 495 21.97 31.61 -15.30
CA ILE A 495 22.22 30.29 -15.88
C ILE A 495 23.39 29.58 -15.18
N ILE A 496 24.49 30.29 -14.94
CA ILE A 496 25.68 29.74 -14.29
C ILE A 496 25.38 29.33 -12.84
N PHE A 497 24.74 30.21 -12.06
CA PHE A 497 24.43 29.91 -10.66
C PHE A 497 23.38 28.80 -10.52
N THR A 498 22.36 28.79 -11.37
CA THR A 498 21.35 27.71 -11.38
C THR A 498 21.99 26.38 -11.80
N GLY A 499 22.82 26.40 -12.85
CA GLY A 499 23.55 25.21 -13.31
C GLY A 499 24.56 24.70 -12.26
N ALA A 500 25.28 25.57 -11.60
CA ALA A 500 26.22 25.21 -10.53
C ALA A 500 25.51 24.63 -9.29
N SER A 501 24.38 25.24 -8.89
CA SER A 501 23.58 24.73 -7.77
C SER A 501 22.96 23.37 -8.08
N PHE A 502 22.44 23.18 -9.31
CA PHE A 502 21.92 21.89 -9.77
C PHE A 502 23.02 20.82 -9.87
N TYR A 503 24.20 21.17 -10.36
CA TYR A 503 25.35 20.26 -10.39
C TYR A 503 25.81 19.85 -9.00
N SER A 504 25.87 20.80 -8.07
CA SER A 504 26.19 20.54 -6.66
C SER A 504 25.13 19.62 -6.01
N PHE A 505 23.86 19.88 -6.26
CA PHE A 505 22.74 19.05 -5.84
C PHE A 505 22.87 17.62 -6.40
N TYR A 506 23.05 17.47 -7.71
CA TYR A 506 23.15 16.16 -8.35
C TYR A 506 24.35 15.33 -7.83
N LYS A 507 25.48 15.99 -7.52
CA LYS A 507 26.68 15.33 -7.00
C LYS A 507 26.56 14.93 -5.53
N ASN A 508 25.86 15.70 -4.71
CA ASN A 508 25.85 15.55 -3.25
C ASN A 508 24.62 14.77 -2.75
N ILE A 509 23.65 14.50 -3.60
CA ILE A 509 22.52 13.67 -3.24
C ILE A 509 22.90 12.20 -3.39
N ASP A 510 22.93 11.49 -2.25
CA ASP A 510 23.24 10.06 -2.20
C ASP A 510 22.04 9.21 -2.68
N SER A 511 20.83 9.71 -2.55
CA SER A 511 19.63 9.01 -3.04
C SER A 511 18.45 9.97 -3.29
N ILE A 512 17.86 9.86 -4.47
CA ILE A 512 16.52 10.39 -4.74
C ILE A 512 15.57 9.24 -4.44
N SER A 513 14.89 9.26 -3.30
CA SER A 513 13.96 8.23 -2.89
C SER A 513 12.54 8.78 -2.86
N PHE A 514 11.66 8.21 -3.67
CA PHE A 514 10.22 8.50 -3.63
C PHE A 514 9.45 7.63 -2.63
N TYR A 515 10.15 6.73 -1.92
CA TYR A 515 9.53 5.83 -0.96
C TYR A 515 9.74 6.31 0.48
N ARG A 516 8.69 6.13 1.29
CA ARG A 516 8.72 6.40 2.72
C ARG A 516 9.77 5.50 3.38
N LYS A 517 10.70 6.09 4.12
CA LYS A 517 11.50 5.31 5.06
C LYS A 517 10.56 4.73 6.12
N PRO A 518 10.61 3.43 6.37
CA PRO A 518 9.78 2.84 7.43
C PRO A 518 10.15 3.44 8.79
N GLU A 519 9.16 3.60 9.67
CA GLU A 519 9.45 3.94 11.07
C GLU A 519 10.30 2.85 11.71
N ARG A 520 11.39 3.24 12.31
CA ARG A 520 12.44 2.35 12.85
C ARG A 520 12.21 2.02 14.32
N LYS A 521 11.00 1.62 14.69
CA LYS A 521 10.63 1.32 16.08
C LYS A 521 10.47 -0.17 16.37
N VAL A 522 10.34 -0.97 15.36
CA VAL A 522 10.13 -2.41 15.46
C VAL A 522 11.24 -3.14 14.72
N LEU A 523 11.83 -4.13 15.37
CA LEU A 523 12.79 -5.02 14.75
C LEU A 523 12.06 -6.21 14.16
N HIS A 524 12.18 -6.40 12.86
CA HIS A 524 11.59 -7.50 12.12
C HIS A 524 12.63 -8.58 11.87
N ILE A 525 12.32 -9.79 12.29
CA ILE A 525 13.11 -10.99 12.03
C ILE A 525 12.23 -11.92 11.21
N THR A 526 12.66 -12.27 10.02
CA THR A 526 11.96 -13.25 9.19
C THR A 526 12.86 -14.45 8.96
N ALA A 527 12.30 -15.63 9.08
CA ALA A 527 12.95 -16.89 8.76
C ALA A 527 12.19 -17.58 7.64
N ARG A 528 12.88 -18.09 6.65
CA ARG A 528 12.30 -18.83 5.52
C ARG A 528 13.06 -20.11 5.30
N MET A 529 12.36 -21.23 5.28
CA MET A 529 12.88 -22.54 4.94
C MET A 529 12.37 -22.99 3.57
N PRO A 530 12.98 -24.03 2.95
CA PRO A 530 12.44 -24.61 1.72
C PRO A 530 10.96 -25.00 1.91
N GLU A 531 10.17 -24.86 0.84
CA GLU A 531 8.72 -25.16 0.90
C GLU A 531 8.39 -26.63 1.20
N GLU A 532 9.38 -27.50 1.13
CA GLU A 532 9.29 -28.91 1.46
C GLU A 532 9.39 -29.18 2.99
N CYS A 533 9.73 -28.16 3.78
CA CYS A 533 9.84 -28.27 5.23
C CYS A 533 8.48 -28.24 5.92
N SER A 534 8.35 -29.04 6.96
CA SER A 534 7.16 -29.04 7.79
C SER A 534 7.12 -27.83 8.72
N ILE A 535 5.91 -27.43 9.13
CA ILE A 535 5.72 -26.35 10.10
C ILE A 535 6.40 -26.66 11.43
N SER A 536 6.45 -27.94 11.83
CA SER A 536 7.13 -28.36 13.05
C SER A 536 8.65 -28.13 13.00
N GLN A 537 9.28 -28.32 11.83
CA GLN A 537 10.70 -28.00 11.65
C GLN A 537 10.94 -26.50 11.73
N MET A 538 10.07 -25.69 11.13
CA MET A 538 10.14 -24.23 11.26
C MET A 538 9.96 -23.80 12.72
N ASP A 539 9.04 -24.44 13.45
CA ASP A 539 8.77 -24.17 14.85
C ASP A 539 9.99 -24.41 15.75
N GLU A 540 10.74 -25.50 15.53
CA GLU A 540 11.99 -25.76 16.25
C GLU A 540 13.05 -24.70 16.02
N VAL A 541 13.21 -24.27 14.78
CA VAL A 541 14.16 -23.20 14.41
C VAL A 541 13.76 -21.88 15.07
N ILE A 542 12.47 -21.55 15.06
CA ILE A 542 11.97 -20.29 15.63
C ILE A 542 12.05 -20.30 17.16
N LYS A 543 11.77 -21.42 17.82
CA LYS A 543 11.91 -21.54 19.28
C LYS A 543 13.31 -21.22 19.77
N SER A 544 14.33 -21.54 18.99
CA SER A 544 15.71 -21.18 19.36
C SER A 544 15.92 -19.66 19.36
N MET A 545 15.34 -18.96 18.40
CA MET A 545 15.38 -17.50 18.33
C MET A 545 14.55 -16.86 19.45
N GLU A 546 13.37 -17.40 19.76
CA GLU A 546 12.54 -16.93 20.86
C GLU A 546 13.24 -17.09 22.22
N ASN A 547 13.91 -18.22 22.44
CA ASN A 547 14.71 -18.45 23.65
C ASN A 547 15.85 -17.44 23.78
N TYR A 548 16.48 -17.05 22.67
CA TYR A 548 17.49 -16.00 22.67
C TYR A 548 16.89 -14.64 23.03
N LEU A 549 15.75 -14.27 22.43
CA LEU A 549 15.06 -13.01 22.68
C LEU A 549 14.54 -12.89 24.13
N SER A 550 14.14 -14.01 24.73
CA SER A 550 13.65 -14.03 26.13
C SER A 550 14.69 -13.62 27.18
N GLY A 551 15.98 -13.63 26.82
CA GLY A 551 17.08 -13.21 27.68
C GLY A 551 17.24 -11.69 27.84
N PHE A 552 16.47 -10.87 27.13
CA PHE A 552 16.61 -9.41 27.14
C PHE A 552 15.43 -8.72 27.84
N GLU A 553 15.66 -8.13 29.01
CA GLU A 553 14.65 -7.40 29.78
C GLU A 553 14.18 -6.08 29.11
N GLN A 554 14.92 -5.57 28.13
CA GLN A 554 14.64 -4.35 27.40
C GLN A 554 13.55 -4.52 26.33
N ILE A 555 13.23 -5.78 26.00
CA ILE A 555 12.19 -6.13 25.06
C ILE A 555 10.83 -6.06 25.77
N LYS A 556 9.93 -5.27 25.25
CA LYS A 556 8.55 -5.19 25.75
C LYS A 556 7.74 -6.41 25.35
N THR A 557 7.71 -6.70 24.04
CA THR A 557 7.03 -7.84 23.48
C THR A 557 7.73 -8.29 22.20
N TYR A 558 7.76 -9.60 21.99
CA TYR A 558 8.02 -10.19 20.68
C TYR A 558 6.84 -11.07 20.28
N ILE A 559 6.38 -10.87 19.03
CA ILE A 559 5.23 -11.55 18.45
C ILE A 559 5.75 -12.45 17.34
N THR A 560 5.53 -13.73 17.49
CA THR A 560 5.92 -14.76 16.51
C THR A 560 4.69 -15.21 15.75
N ASN A 561 4.76 -15.16 14.41
CA ASN A 561 3.77 -15.73 13.52
C ASN A 561 4.44 -16.74 12.59
N ILE A 562 3.97 -18.00 12.61
CA ILE A 562 4.39 -19.05 11.70
C ILE A 562 3.18 -19.43 10.88
N ASP A 563 3.20 -19.08 9.59
CA ASP A 563 2.12 -19.36 8.65
C ASP A 563 2.16 -20.81 8.15
N SER A 564 1.12 -21.21 7.40
CA SER A 564 1.03 -22.52 6.76
C SER A 564 2.13 -22.80 5.72
N SER A 565 2.76 -21.75 5.18
CA SER A 565 3.96 -21.87 4.34
C SER A 565 5.23 -21.87 5.23
N PRO A 566 6.37 -22.38 4.74
CA PRO A 566 7.61 -22.45 5.53
C PRO A 566 8.25 -21.07 5.73
N SER A 567 7.49 -20.14 6.24
CA SER A 567 7.94 -18.79 6.61
C SER A 567 7.44 -18.41 7.98
N ALA A 568 8.29 -17.76 8.75
CA ALA A 568 7.98 -17.24 10.06
C ALA A 568 8.43 -15.79 10.18
N THR A 569 7.69 -15.01 10.95
CA THR A 569 8.01 -13.61 11.26
C THR A 569 8.02 -13.44 12.78
N ILE A 570 9.01 -12.70 13.29
CA ILE A 570 9.08 -12.29 14.69
C ILE A 570 9.21 -10.76 14.69
N ASP A 571 8.24 -10.10 15.28
CA ASP A 571 8.21 -8.65 15.45
C ASP A 571 8.57 -8.29 16.88
N VAL A 572 9.69 -7.62 17.07
CA VAL A 572 10.22 -7.25 18.40
C VAL A 572 9.99 -5.78 18.64
N SER A 573 9.27 -5.45 19.71
CA SER A 573 9.04 -4.10 20.20
C SER A 573 9.68 -3.87 21.55
N PHE A 574 10.12 -2.64 21.79
CA PHE A 574 10.90 -2.24 22.96
C PHE A 574 10.05 -1.44 23.95
N TYR A 575 10.52 -1.32 25.19
CA TYR A 575 9.95 -0.33 26.10
C TYR A 575 10.30 1.10 25.65
N PRO A 576 9.43 2.09 25.84
CA PRO A 576 9.65 3.47 25.37
C PRO A 576 10.97 4.09 25.83
N GLU A 577 11.46 3.67 26.99
CA GLU A 577 12.73 4.13 27.56
C GLU A 577 13.94 3.68 26.73
N TRP A 578 13.82 2.55 26.01
CA TRP A 578 14.88 1.94 25.22
C TRP A 578 14.74 2.16 23.72
N GLU A 579 13.54 2.57 23.21
CA GLU A 579 13.30 2.80 21.77
C GLU A 579 14.26 3.82 21.15
N SER A 580 14.63 4.88 21.90
CA SER A 580 15.50 5.95 21.43
C SER A 580 16.98 5.78 21.79
N THR A 581 17.35 4.64 22.39
CA THR A 581 18.74 4.32 22.74
C THR A 581 19.45 3.56 21.61
N ASP A 582 20.76 3.32 21.77
CA ASP A 582 21.53 2.47 20.84
C ASP A 582 21.23 0.98 20.98
N PHE A 583 20.45 0.57 21.98
CA PHE A 583 20.15 -0.84 22.26
C PHE A 583 19.44 -1.56 21.10
N PRO A 584 18.39 -1.01 20.46
CA PRO A 584 17.74 -1.68 19.31
C PRO A 584 18.72 -1.97 18.16
N ALA A 585 19.63 -1.06 17.86
CA ALA A 585 20.65 -1.24 16.82
C ALA A 585 21.69 -2.30 17.23
N LEU A 586 22.09 -2.33 18.49
CA LEU A 586 22.97 -3.34 19.04
C LEU A 586 22.28 -4.73 18.96
N LEU A 587 21.01 -4.83 19.38
CA LEU A 587 20.25 -6.06 19.33
C LEU A 587 20.11 -6.57 17.89
N GLN A 588 19.83 -5.68 16.91
CA GLN A 588 19.80 -6.05 15.49
C GLN A 588 21.13 -6.69 15.05
N SER A 589 22.27 -6.14 15.47
CA SER A 589 23.60 -6.69 15.18
C SER A 589 23.82 -8.05 15.85
N MET A 590 23.43 -8.21 17.13
CA MET A 590 23.54 -9.45 17.87
C MET A 590 22.69 -10.57 17.25
N ILE A 591 21.44 -10.26 16.88
CA ILE A 591 20.56 -11.20 16.21
C ILE A 591 21.10 -11.58 14.83
N THR A 592 21.69 -10.63 14.11
CA THR A 592 22.36 -10.92 12.84
C THR A 592 23.49 -11.93 13.01
N SER A 593 24.33 -11.75 14.04
CA SER A 593 25.40 -12.72 14.33
C SER A 593 24.84 -14.09 14.70
N MET A 594 23.81 -14.13 15.55
CA MET A 594 23.15 -15.38 15.92
C MET A 594 22.54 -16.09 14.69
N ALA A 595 21.88 -15.36 13.80
CA ALA A 595 21.27 -15.89 12.59
C ALA A 595 22.32 -16.49 11.62
N ILE A 596 23.51 -15.90 11.56
CA ILE A 596 24.63 -16.44 10.78
C ILE A 596 25.15 -17.74 11.40
N ASP A 597 25.35 -17.76 12.71
CA ASP A 597 25.91 -18.91 13.43
C ASP A 597 24.94 -20.09 13.47
N TYR A 598 23.64 -19.80 13.64
CA TYR A 598 22.62 -20.83 13.74
C TYR A 598 22.32 -21.47 12.37
N GLY A 599 22.27 -20.70 11.29
CA GLY A 599 21.89 -21.20 9.97
C GLY A 599 20.46 -21.73 9.91
N GLY A 600 20.26 -22.88 9.28
CA GLY A 600 18.99 -23.65 9.25
C GLY A 600 17.86 -23.04 8.44
N ALA A 601 17.84 -21.72 8.25
CA ALA A 601 16.84 -20.98 7.48
C ALA A 601 17.46 -19.77 6.77
N ASN A 602 16.77 -19.22 5.79
CA ASN A 602 17.04 -17.88 5.27
C ASN A 602 16.55 -16.84 6.28
N TRP A 603 17.46 -16.26 7.00
CA TRP A 603 17.19 -15.21 7.96
C TRP A 603 17.26 -13.83 7.32
N SER A 604 16.29 -13.00 7.58
CA SER A 604 16.31 -11.57 7.30
C SER A 604 16.05 -10.78 8.56
N VAL A 605 16.94 -9.84 8.88
CA VAL A 605 16.85 -9.00 10.07
C VAL A 605 16.90 -7.53 9.63
N TYR A 606 15.83 -6.76 9.90
CA TYR A 606 15.69 -5.39 9.43
C TYR A 606 14.73 -4.58 10.32
N GLY A 607 14.69 -3.28 10.12
CA GLY A 607 13.68 -2.40 10.73
C GLY A 607 14.24 -1.33 11.68
N ILE A 608 15.46 -1.44 12.20
CA ILE A 608 16.06 -0.45 13.11
C ILE A 608 17.16 0.35 12.40
N THR A 609 18.12 -0.31 11.77
CA THR A 609 19.21 0.38 11.05
C THR A 609 18.94 0.38 9.53
N ASP A 610 19.69 1.21 8.78
CA ASP A 610 19.65 1.21 7.32
C ASP A 610 20.18 -0.11 6.70
N ASN A 611 20.95 -0.86 7.47
CA ASN A 611 21.51 -2.12 7.05
C ASN A 611 20.51 -3.24 7.33
N SER A 612 19.89 -3.78 6.29
CA SER A 612 19.15 -5.03 6.35
C SER A 612 20.13 -6.20 6.14
N PHE A 613 20.00 -7.23 6.96
CA PHE A 613 20.74 -8.47 6.80
C PHE A 613 19.86 -9.52 6.13
N ASN A 614 20.44 -10.28 5.20
CA ASN A 614 19.84 -11.49 4.65
C ASN A 614 20.99 -12.48 4.31
N ASN A 615 20.95 -13.68 4.87
CA ASN A 615 22.01 -14.67 4.67
C ASN A 615 21.90 -15.44 3.33
N ASN A 616 20.77 -15.39 2.64
CA ASN A 616 20.53 -16.01 1.32
C ASN A 616 21.10 -17.44 1.16
N ILE A 617 20.98 -18.28 2.19
CA ILE A 617 21.45 -19.68 2.14
C ILE A 617 20.70 -20.43 1.03
N TYR A 618 19.41 -20.18 0.90
CA TYR A 618 18.58 -20.70 -0.19
C TYR A 618 18.29 -19.57 -1.15
N SER A 619 18.79 -19.68 -2.39
CA SER A 619 18.59 -18.66 -3.42
C SER A 619 17.14 -18.69 -3.94
N TYR A 620 16.22 -18.03 -3.23
CA TYR A 620 14.84 -17.86 -3.69
C TYR A 620 14.66 -16.71 -4.69
N ASN A 621 15.67 -15.87 -4.87
CA ASN A 621 15.66 -14.76 -5.80
C ASN A 621 16.90 -14.82 -6.66
N LYS A 622 16.73 -15.11 -7.93
CA LYS A 622 17.79 -14.98 -8.93
C LYS A 622 17.96 -13.50 -9.31
N SER A 623 19.21 -13.12 -9.62
CA SER A 623 19.57 -11.73 -9.91
C SER A 623 18.98 -11.19 -11.22
N GLN A 624 18.70 -12.07 -12.17
CA GLN A 624 18.18 -11.73 -13.49
C GLN A 624 16.98 -12.62 -13.84
N ARG A 625 16.04 -12.04 -14.60
CA ARG A 625 14.85 -12.73 -15.06
C ARG A 625 14.51 -12.32 -16.51
N ILE A 626 14.18 -13.28 -17.34
CA ILE A 626 13.60 -13.08 -18.66
C ILE A 626 12.21 -13.71 -18.66
N THR A 627 11.21 -12.96 -19.00
CA THR A 627 9.82 -13.41 -19.05
C THR A 627 9.46 -13.77 -20.50
N LEU A 628 8.98 -14.99 -20.70
CA LEU A 628 8.42 -15.45 -21.96
C LEU A 628 6.89 -15.51 -21.81
N SER A 629 6.16 -15.09 -22.82
CA SER A 629 4.70 -15.16 -22.87
C SER A 629 4.22 -15.74 -24.19
N GLY A 630 3.12 -16.47 -24.16
CA GLY A 630 2.57 -17.09 -25.36
C GLY A 630 1.23 -17.79 -25.13
N TYR A 631 0.60 -18.25 -26.21
CA TYR A 631 -0.72 -18.88 -26.19
C TYR A 631 -0.71 -20.41 -26.01
N ASN A 632 0.46 -21.05 -26.17
CA ASN A 632 0.64 -22.49 -26.00
C ASN A 632 1.72 -22.76 -24.95
N TYR A 633 1.34 -23.43 -23.86
CA TYR A 633 2.23 -23.69 -22.74
C TYR A 633 3.37 -24.66 -23.08
N ASP A 634 3.08 -25.71 -23.84
CA ASP A 634 4.05 -26.74 -24.18
C ASP A 634 5.14 -26.17 -25.09
N GLU A 635 4.76 -25.42 -26.14
CA GLU A 635 5.71 -24.73 -27.01
C GLU A 635 6.51 -23.66 -26.25
N LEU A 636 5.84 -22.93 -25.35
CA LEU A 636 6.50 -21.91 -24.53
C LEU A 636 7.59 -22.54 -23.65
N LYS A 637 7.35 -23.74 -23.14
CA LYS A 637 8.30 -24.53 -22.36
C LYS A 637 9.50 -24.93 -23.20
N GLU A 638 9.30 -25.33 -24.45
CA GLU A 638 10.39 -25.64 -25.37
C GLU A 638 11.27 -24.42 -25.66
N TYR A 639 10.65 -23.26 -25.90
CA TYR A 639 11.41 -22.01 -26.10
C TYR A 639 12.15 -21.59 -24.81
N ALA A 640 11.59 -21.82 -23.64
CA ALA A 640 12.28 -21.58 -22.38
C ALA A 640 13.51 -22.49 -22.23
N CYS A 641 13.42 -23.77 -22.62
CA CYS A 641 14.58 -24.67 -22.65
C CYS A 641 15.68 -24.19 -23.63
N GLN A 642 15.30 -23.72 -24.82
CA GLN A 642 16.24 -23.15 -25.79
C GLN A 642 16.94 -21.90 -25.25
N LEU A 643 16.19 -21.04 -24.52
CA LEU A 643 16.77 -19.87 -23.87
C LEU A 643 17.76 -20.27 -22.78
N ILE A 644 17.43 -21.27 -21.95
CA ILE A 644 18.31 -21.81 -20.93
C ILE A 644 19.62 -22.34 -21.56
N GLU A 645 19.52 -23.09 -22.64
CA GLU A 645 20.70 -23.58 -23.38
C GLU A 645 21.56 -22.43 -23.92
N HIS A 646 20.92 -21.41 -24.49
CA HIS A 646 21.61 -20.21 -24.97
C HIS A 646 22.34 -19.48 -23.83
N LEU A 647 21.68 -19.26 -22.70
CA LEU A 647 22.25 -18.61 -21.53
C LEU A 647 23.40 -19.41 -20.90
N SER A 648 23.29 -20.73 -20.86
CA SER A 648 24.33 -21.65 -20.31
C SER A 648 25.65 -21.59 -21.07
N LYS A 649 25.66 -21.14 -22.34
CA LYS A 649 26.87 -20.91 -23.12
C LYS A 649 27.73 -19.76 -22.57
N ASN A 650 27.14 -18.87 -21.80
CA ASN A 650 27.83 -17.74 -21.17
C ASN A 650 28.39 -18.16 -19.80
N LYS A 651 29.71 -18.21 -19.65
CA LYS A 651 30.40 -18.60 -18.40
C LYS A 651 30.09 -17.70 -17.18
N ARG A 652 29.52 -16.52 -17.40
CA ARG A 652 29.10 -15.60 -16.33
C ARG A 652 27.68 -15.80 -15.86
N VAL A 653 26.92 -16.60 -16.56
CA VAL A 653 25.57 -17.00 -16.17
C VAL A 653 25.67 -18.26 -15.30
N SER A 654 25.10 -18.21 -14.12
CA SER A 654 25.06 -19.32 -13.20
C SER A 654 23.62 -19.80 -13.04
N GLU A 655 23.42 -21.11 -13.10
CA GLU A 655 22.18 -21.82 -12.83
C GLU A 655 20.93 -21.20 -13.47
N PRO A 656 20.87 -21.14 -14.81
CA PRO A 656 19.65 -20.71 -15.46
C PRO A 656 18.56 -21.77 -15.29
N GLU A 657 17.43 -21.39 -14.72
CA GLU A 657 16.32 -22.27 -14.40
C GLU A 657 14.99 -21.70 -14.88
N MET A 658 14.06 -22.59 -15.19
CA MET A 658 12.68 -22.21 -15.52
C MET A 658 11.88 -22.02 -14.25
N TRP A 659 11.29 -20.85 -14.07
CA TRP A 659 10.44 -20.51 -12.94
C TRP A 659 9.03 -20.20 -13.40
N SER A 660 8.03 -20.60 -12.63
CA SER A 660 6.68 -20.11 -12.83
C SER A 660 6.63 -18.59 -12.64
N ALA A 661 5.80 -17.90 -13.39
CA ALA A 661 5.55 -16.49 -13.14
C ALA A 661 4.67 -16.36 -11.90
N GLY A 662 4.99 -15.40 -11.05
CA GLY A 662 4.26 -15.17 -9.81
C GLY A 662 5.20 -15.11 -8.61
N TRP A 663 4.61 -14.88 -7.46
CA TRP A 663 5.34 -14.83 -6.20
C TRP A 663 5.73 -16.27 -5.80
N ASN A 664 7.00 -16.53 -5.52
CA ASN A 664 7.54 -17.86 -5.21
C ASN A 664 7.52 -18.88 -6.36
N GLY A 665 7.78 -18.44 -7.58
CA GLY A 665 7.77 -19.31 -8.76
C GLY A 665 8.99 -20.24 -8.91
N ALA A 666 9.86 -20.38 -7.90
CA ALA A 666 11.03 -21.29 -7.97
C ALA A 666 10.57 -22.75 -8.18
N PRO A 667 11.28 -23.53 -9.01
CA PRO A 667 10.94 -24.93 -9.22
C PRO A 667 11.10 -25.72 -7.92
N LYS A 668 10.13 -26.56 -7.65
CA LYS A 668 10.14 -27.46 -6.48
C LYS A 668 10.66 -28.83 -6.85
N ALA A 669 11.28 -29.51 -5.88
CA ALA A 669 11.63 -30.89 -6.06
C ALA A 669 10.37 -31.74 -6.06
N GLU A 670 10.16 -32.50 -7.10
CA GLU A 670 9.09 -33.45 -7.26
C GLU A 670 9.66 -34.86 -7.37
N LEU A 671 8.97 -35.80 -6.76
CA LEU A 671 9.31 -37.20 -6.84
C LEU A 671 8.39 -37.87 -7.84
N ILE A 672 8.94 -38.31 -8.96
CA ILE A 672 8.17 -38.98 -10.00
C ILE A 672 8.45 -40.47 -9.91
N TRP A 673 7.40 -41.26 -9.91
CA TRP A 673 7.47 -42.71 -10.02
C TRP A 673 7.42 -43.10 -11.50
N GLU A 674 8.55 -43.58 -12.03
CA GLU A 674 8.60 -44.13 -13.39
C GLU A 674 8.26 -45.62 -13.37
N TYR A 675 7.23 -46.00 -14.09
CA TYR A 675 6.77 -47.37 -14.17
C TYR A 675 7.68 -48.24 -15.06
N ASN A 676 8.05 -49.43 -14.57
CA ASN A 676 8.64 -50.47 -15.40
C ASN A 676 7.51 -51.36 -15.95
N TYR A 677 7.02 -51.00 -17.16
CA TYR A 677 5.90 -51.72 -17.78
C TYR A 677 6.17 -53.17 -18.08
N GLU A 678 7.43 -53.58 -18.37
CA GLU A 678 7.83 -54.96 -18.64
C GLU A 678 7.66 -55.82 -17.38
N ASN A 679 8.18 -55.36 -16.25
CA ASN A 679 8.05 -56.06 -14.99
C ASN A 679 6.59 -56.08 -14.52
N MET A 680 5.85 -54.99 -14.68
CA MET A 680 4.43 -54.95 -14.35
C MET A 680 3.61 -55.96 -15.15
N ALA A 681 3.89 -56.11 -16.45
CA ALA A 681 3.25 -57.12 -17.28
C ALA A 681 3.63 -58.57 -16.90
N LEU A 682 4.88 -58.79 -16.44
CA LEU A 682 5.33 -60.11 -15.98
C LEU A 682 4.59 -60.57 -14.71
N TYR A 683 4.20 -59.65 -13.84
CA TYR A 683 3.52 -59.93 -12.58
C TYR A 683 1.98 -59.68 -12.65
N ASP A 684 1.44 -59.43 -13.87
CA ASP A 684 0.03 -59.11 -14.10
C ASP A 684 -0.54 -57.96 -13.26
N VAL A 685 0.32 -56.93 -13.02
CA VAL A 685 -0.04 -55.71 -12.27
C VAL A 685 -0.28 -54.58 -13.25
N SER A 686 -1.48 -54.02 -13.22
CA SER A 686 -1.75 -52.83 -14.07
C SER A 686 -1.38 -51.53 -13.30
N PRO A 687 -1.02 -50.45 -14.00
CA PRO A 687 -0.78 -49.13 -13.38
C PRO A 687 -1.96 -48.64 -12.53
N SER A 688 -3.17 -48.89 -13.01
CA SER A 688 -4.40 -48.49 -12.30
C SER A 688 -4.61 -49.27 -11.00
N SER A 689 -4.31 -50.59 -10.98
CA SER A 689 -4.41 -51.38 -9.73
C SER A 689 -3.37 -50.96 -8.71
N MET A 690 -2.15 -50.68 -9.16
CA MET A 690 -1.09 -50.18 -8.30
C MET A 690 -1.42 -48.78 -7.74
N HIS A 691 -1.90 -47.88 -8.55
CA HIS A 691 -2.36 -46.56 -8.10
C HIS A 691 -3.48 -46.69 -7.06
N SER A 692 -4.49 -47.53 -7.32
CA SER A 692 -5.58 -47.76 -6.36
C SER A 692 -5.06 -48.30 -5.02
N ASN A 693 -4.17 -49.27 -5.03
CA ASN A 693 -3.62 -49.86 -3.82
C ASN A 693 -2.77 -48.84 -3.01
N LEU A 694 -1.96 -48.05 -3.70
CA LEU A 694 -1.18 -47.00 -3.05
C LEU A 694 -2.05 -45.92 -2.45
N THR A 695 -3.07 -45.49 -3.19
CA THR A 695 -4.03 -44.48 -2.74
C THR A 695 -4.76 -44.98 -1.47
N GLU A 696 -5.22 -46.24 -1.45
CA GLU A 696 -5.86 -46.79 -0.26
C GLU A 696 -4.90 -46.84 0.96
N SER A 697 -3.62 -47.17 0.76
CA SER A 697 -2.63 -47.26 1.85
C SER A 697 -2.14 -45.89 2.32
N LEU A 698 -2.08 -44.88 1.46
CA LEU A 698 -1.57 -43.53 1.74
C LEU A 698 -2.69 -42.50 1.94
N TYR A 699 -3.94 -42.93 2.07
CA TYR A 699 -5.05 -42.01 2.16
C TYR A 699 -5.08 -41.25 3.48
N LYS A 700 -5.09 -39.92 3.40
CA LYS A 700 -5.37 -39.00 4.51
C LYS A 700 -6.12 -37.79 3.92
N SER A 701 -7.39 -37.63 4.28
CA SER A 701 -8.18 -36.51 3.77
C SER A 701 -9.30 -36.11 4.75
N PRO A 702 -9.64 -34.83 4.88
CA PRO A 702 -10.78 -34.39 5.65
C PRO A 702 -12.07 -34.87 4.95
N ILE A 703 -13.01 -35.38 5.76
CA ILE A 703 -14.31 -35.90 5.29
C ILE A 703 -15.49 -35.00 5.67
N GLY A 704 -15.25 -33.96 6.45
CA GLY A 704 -16.25 -33.02 6.90
C GLY A 704 -16.23 -32.83 8.41
N GLN A 705 -17.31 -32.30 8.99
CA GLN A 705 -17.45 -32.07 10.41
C GLN A 705 -18.33 -33.15 11.01
N LEU A 706 -17.89 -33.78 12.08
CA LEU A 706 -18.68 -34.74 12.86
C LEU A 706 -18.98 -34.18 14.25
N THR A 707 -20.13 -34.56 14.78
CA THR A 707 -20.53 -34.24 16.16
C THR A 707 -20.69 -35.53 16.92
N ILE A 708 -19.79 -35.79 17.88
CA ILE A 708 -19.82 -36.97 18.75
C ILE A 708 -19.91 -36.48 20.20
N ASP A 709 -20.87 -36.97 20.97
CA ASP A 709 -21.11 -36.60 22.38
C ASP A 709 -21.23 -35.08 22.60
N GLY A 710 -21.80 -34.38 21.64
CA GLY A 710 -21.96 -32.91 21.69
C GLY A 710 -20.73 -32.12 21.25
N ASN A 711 -19.58 -32.73 21.06
CA ASN A 711 -18.37 -32.10 20.55
C ASN A 711 -18.38 -32.12 19.03
N LYS A 712 -18.35 -30.93 18.42
CA LYS A 712 -18.25 -30.75 16.96
C LYS A 712 -16.79 -30.51 16.58
N ALA A 713 -16.23 -31.38 15.75
CA ALA A 713 -14.86 -31.24 15.23
C ALA A 713 -14.74 -31.73 13.80
N GLU A 714 -13.70 -31.30 13.11
CA GLU A 714 -13.37 -31.81 11.79
C GLU A 714 -12.96 -33.28 11.86
N ALA A 715 -13.45 -34.10 10.95
CA ALA A 715 -13.13 -35.50 10.84
C ALA A 715 -12.16 -35.75 9.69
N ILE A 716 -11.07 -36.44 9.97
CA ILE A 716 -10.05 -36.83 9.00
C ILE A 716 -10.04 -38.35 8.91
N LEU A 717 -10.26 -38.88 7.71
CA LEU A 717 -10.08 -40.29 7.43
C LEU A 717 -8.63 -40.58 7.07
N THR A 718 -7.97 -41.44 7.81
CA THR A 718 -6.55 -41.78 7.66
C THR A 718 -6.38 -43.28 7.56
N SER A 719 -5.52 -43.73 6.65
CA SER A 719 -5.10 -45.15 6.64
C SER A 719 -4.21 -45.46 7.86
N SER A 720 -4.38 -46.62 8.48
CA SER A 720 -3.49 -47.12 9.54
C SER A 720 -2.03 -47.30 9.11
N ASP A 721 -1.81 -47.37 7.80
CA ASP A 721 -0.50 -47.56 7.20
C ASP A 721 0.12 -46.23 6.75
N TYR A 722 -0.60 -45.09 6.81
CA TYR A 722 -0.15 -43.80 6.36
C TYR A 722 1.22 -43.40 6.93
N ASP A 723 1.41 -43.49 8.23
CA ASP A 723 2.65 -43.13 8.91
C ASP A 723 3.77 -44.20 8.78
N LYS A 724 3.43 -45.39 8.27
CA LYS A 724 4.38 -46.48 8.06
C LYS A 724 5.04 -46.48 6.69
N TYR A 725 4.45 -45.72 5.74
CA TYR A 725 4.96 -45.63 4.37
C TYR A 725 5.72 -44.33 4.21
N ASP A 726 7.00 -44.34 4.60
CA ASP A 726 7.94 -43.33 4.17
C ASP A 726 8.41 -43.59 2.73
N LEU A 727 9.06 -42.62 2.11
CA LEU A 727 9.59 -42.71 0.75
C LEU A 727 10.51 -43.93 0.59
N TRP A 728 11.29 -44.23 1.58
CA TRP A 728 12.23 -45.36 1.57
C TRP A 728 11.53 -46.70 1.56
N SER A 729 10.52 -46.91 2.40
CA SER A 729 9.73 -48.13 2.43
C SER A 729 8.91 -48.36 1.16
N ILE A 730 8.37 -47.29 0.58
CA ILE A 730 7.70 -47.34 -0.74
C ILE A 730 8.70 -47.75 -1.82
N SER A 731 9.86 -47.11 -1.87
CA SER A 731 10.92 -47.45 -2.83
C SER A 731 11.39 -48.87 -2.73
N GLN A 732 11.61 -49.41 -1.51
CA GLN A 732 11.99 -50.79 -1.31
C GLN A 732 10.94 -51.79 -1.74
N ARG A 733 9.65 -51.54 -1.35
CA ARG A 733 8.56 -52.49 -1.67
C ARG A 733 8.17 -52.53 -3.12
N LEU A 734 8.34 -51.45 -3.83
CA LEU A 734 7.89 -51.29 -5.23
C LEU A 734 9.07 -51.25 -6.22
N SER A 735 10.31 -51.50 -5.76
CA SER A 735 11.52 -51.46 -6.59
C SER A 735 11.45 -52.34 -7.83
N SER A 736 10.67 -53.45 -7.79
CA SER A 736 10.47 -54.33 -8.93
C SER A 736 9.59 -53.69 -10.03
N PHE A 737 8.74 -52.72 -9.67
CA PHE A 737 7.74 -52.16 -10.59
C PHE A 737 8.06 -50.74 -11.10
N GLY A 738 9.14 -50.15 -10.60
CA GLY A 738 9.58 -48.82 -11.07
C GLY A 738 10.63 -48.20 -10.16
N ASN A 739 11.09 -47.01 -10.55
CA ASN A 739 12.06 -46.22 -9.82
C ASN A 739 11.47 -44.86 -9.46
N ILE A 740 11.92 -44.31 -8.31
CA ILE A 740 11.62 -42.93 -7.94
C ILE A 740 12.75 -42.04 -8.42
N GLU A 741 12.40 -41.08 -9.27
CA GLU A 741 13.33 -40.04 -9.68
C GLU A 741 12.95 -38.71 -9.05
N LYS A 742 13.98 -38.00 -8.57
CA LYS A 742 13.81 -36.63 -8.07
C LYS A 742 14.01 -35.67 -9.23
N THR A 743 12.94 -35.01 -9.65
CA THR A 743 12.97 -34.02 -10.72
C THR A 743 12.62 -32.64 -10.15
N LYS A 744 13.00 -31.57 -10.86
CA LYS A 744 12.51 -30.22 -10.56
C LYS A 744 11.34 -29.92 -11.48
N SER A 745 10.20 -29.62 -10.93
CA SER A 745 9.03 -29.25 -11.72
C SER A 745 8.52 -27.84 -11.37
N ASN A 746 7.93 -27.18 -12.33
CA ASN A 746 7.17 -25.96 -12.12
C ASN A 746 5.75 -26.34 -11.68
N ILE A 747 5.49 -26.21 -10.40
CA ILE A 747 4.25 -26.67 -9.77
C ILE A 747 3.05 -25.77 -10.11
N ASN A 748 3.30 -24.56 -10.63
CA ASN A 748 2.22 -23.59 -10.90
C ASN A 748 2.26 -23.14 -12.35
N ILE A 749 1.09 -23.16 -13.01
CA ILE A 749 0.90 -22.55 -14.33
C ILE A 749 0.29 -21.16 -14.11
N TYR A 750 0.97 -20.14 -14.60
CA TYR A 750 0.56 -18.75 -14.49
C TYR A 750 0.14 -18.19 -15.86
N LYS A 751 -0.96 -17.44 -15.86
CA LYS A 751 -1.40 -16.66 -17.01
C LYS A 751 -1.60 -15.21 -16.64
N TYR A 752 -1.28 -14.35 -17.58
CA TYR A 752 -1.58 -12.93 -17.50
C TYR A 752 -2.25 -12.52 -18.81
N ASP A 753 -3.40 -11.91 -18.67
CA ASP A 753 -4.24 -11.50 -19.82
C ASP A 753 -4.48 -12.64 -20.81
N GLN A 754 -4.84 -13.82 -20.26
CA GLN A 754 -5.09 -15.09 -20.93
C GLN A 754 -3.87 -15.70 -21.66
N SER A 755 -2.68 -15.11 -21.53
CA SER A 755 -1.45 -15.64 -22.10
C SER A 755 -0.63 -16.36 -21.03
N TYR A 756 -0.11 -17.55 -21.34
CA TYR A 756 0.82 -18.26 -20.47
C TYR A 756 2.10 -17.47 -20.28
N VAL A 757 2.63 -17.49 -19.08
CA VAL A 757 3.84 -16.75 -18.72
C VAL A 757 4.82 -17.68 -18.00
N ILE A 758 6.04 -17.76 -18.52
CA ILE A 758 7.16 -18.51 -17.94
C ILE A 758 8.33 -17.55 -17.73
N ASN A 759 8.99 -17.65 -16.59
CA ASN A 759 10.21 -16.91 -16.32
C ASN A 759 11.43 -17.80 -16.45
N VAL A 760 12.45 -17.35 -17.12
CA VAL A 760 13.79 -17.92 -17.06
C VAL A 760 14.63 -17.04 -16.14
N CYS A 761 15.01 -17.59 -14.99
CA CYS A 761 15.72 -16.89 -13.94
C CYS A 761 17.16 -17.42 -13.83
N TYR A 762 18.14 -16.54 -13.62
CA TYR A 762 19.55 -16.89 -13.51
C TYR A 762 20.33 -15.88 -12.67
N ASP A 763 21.48 -16.28 -12.18
CA ASP A 763 22.44 -15.41 -11.54
C ASP A 763 23.55 -15.00 -12.52
N TYR A 764 23.95 -13.73 -12.43
CA TYR A 764 24.99 -13.18 -13.29
C TYR A 764 26.19 -12.73 -12.47
N ILE A 765 27.37 -13.22 -12.82
CA ILE A 765 28.63 -12.88 -12.18
C ILE A 765 29.27 -11.70 -12.92
N GLY A 766 29.07 -10.48 -12.37
CA GLY A 766 29.60 -9.27 -12.99
C GLY A 766 28.85 -8.01 -12.58
N SER A 767 29.12 -6.90 -13.25
CA SER A 767 28.40 -5.64 -12.98
C SER A 767 26.97 -5.70 -13.46
N HIS A 768 26.09 -4.92 -12.83
CA HIS A 768 24.67 -4.83 -13.18
C HIS A 768 24.46 -4.40 -14.66
N GLU A 769 25.28 -3.50 -15.19
CA GLU A 769 25.20 -3.09 -16.60
C GLU A 769 25.49 -4.24 -17.57
N LEU A 770 26.49 -5.08 -17.27
CA LEU A 770 26.80 -6.26 -18.08
C LEU A 770 25.67 -7.31 -17.99
N ALA A 771 25.09 -7.50 -16.81
CA ALA A 771 23.93 -8.37 -16.62
C ALA A 771 22.73 -7.89 -17.47
N LYS A 772 22.42 -6.61 -17.43
CA LYS A 772 21.36 -5.98 -18.24
C LYS A 772 21.61 -6.14 -19.75
N ASN A 773 22.84 -5.94 -20.19
CA ASN A 773 23.19 -6.13 -21.60
C ASN A 773 23.07 -7.60 -22.04
N THR A 774 23.45 -8.55 -21.16
CA THR A 774 23.27 -9.98 -21.41
C THR A 774 21.77 -10.34 -21.50
N SER A 775 20.95 -9.85 -20.60
CA SER A 775 19.48 -10.05 -20.66
C SER A 775 18.90 -9.47 -21.95
N LYS A 776 19.29 -8.26 -22.35
CA LYS A 776 18.85 -7.64 -23.61
C LYS A 776 19.28 -8.45 -24.84
N SER A 777 20.51 -8.93 -24.87
CA SER A 777 20.97 -9.75 -26.00
C SER A 777 20.23 -11.08 -26.08
N ALA A 778 19.92 -11.71 -24.95
CA ALA A 778 19.14 -12.94 -24.89
C ALA A 778 17.68 -12.72 -25.32
N VAL A 779 17.07 -11.60 -24.94
CA VAL A 779 15.72 -11.20 -25.40
C VAL A 779 15.71 -10.98 -26.91
N ASN A 780 16.71 -10.28 -27.46
CA ASN A 780 16.80 -10.05 -28.90
C ASN A 780 16.96 -11.38 -29.66
N TYR A 781 17.80 -12.29 -29.16
CA TYR A 781 17.93 -13.64 -29.70
C TYR A 781 16.61 -14.39 -29.72
N MET A 782 15.84 -14.32 -28.62
CA MET A 782 14.53 -14.97 -28.57
C MET A 782 13.52 -14.33 -29.52
N LYS A 783 13.51 -13.00 -29.66
CA LYS A 783 12.60 -12.30 -30.57
C LYS A 783 12.83 -12.64 -32.05
N GLU A 784 14.04 -13.08 -32.43
CA GLU A 784 14.34 -13.58 -33.77
C GLU A 784 13.79 -14.99 -34.01
N ILE A 785 13.66 -15.80 -32.97
CA ILE A 785 13.24 -17.20 -33.05
C ILE A 785 11.73 -17.38 -32.80
N LEU A 786 11.16 -16.56 -31.91
CA LEU A 786 9.77 -16.71 -31.50
C LEU A 786 8.79 -16.42 -32.64
N PRO A 787 7.78 -17.28 -32.86
CA PRO A 787 6.72 -17.03 -33.82
C PRO A 787 5.74 -15.96 -33.36
N ILE A 788 4.87 -15.53 -34.25
CA ILE A 788 3.81 -14.57 -33.95
C ILE A 788 2.91 -15.12 -32.83
N GLY A 789 2.64 -14.31 -31.81
CA GLY A 789 1.85 -14.66 -30.61
C GLY A 789 2.68 -15.11 -29.42
N PHE A 790 4.00 -15.18 -29.57
CA PHE A 790 4.94 -15.34 -28.45
C PHE A 790 5.78 -14.08 -28.31
N ASP A 791 6.11 -13.70 -27.08
CA ASP A 791 6.97 -12.54 -26.79
C ASP A 791 7.98 -12.88 -25.70
N ALA A 792 9.13 -12.20 -25.76
CA ALA A 792 10.17 -12.27 -24.75
C ALA A 792 10.47 -10.87 -24.22
N ASN A 793 10.48 -10.71 -22.91
CA ASN A 793 10.76 -9.45 -22.25
C ASN A 793 11.67 -9.67 -21.04
N ALA A 794 12.65 -8.79 -20.84
CA ALA A 794 13.40 -8.71 -19.60
C ALA A 794 12.84 -7.56 -18.79
N PRO A 795 12.02 -7.82 -17.77
CA PRO A 795 11.54 -6.76 -16.91
C PRO A 795 12.74 -6.07 -16.26
N GLU A 796 12.84 -4.78 -16.41
CA GLU A 796 13.86 -4.00 -15.73
C GLU A 796 13.55 -3.99 -14.22
N TYR A 797 13.96 -5.07 -13.52
CA TYR A 797 13.96 -5.08 -12.06
C TYR A 797 15.18 -4.30 -11.58
N SER A 798 15.04 -3.02 -11.49
CA SER A 798 15.84 -2.27 -10.56
C SER A 798 14.91 -1.68 -9.52
N HIS A 799 14.94 -2.21 -8.32
CA HIS A 799 14.49 -1.43 -7.16
C HIS A 799 15.16 -0.04 -7.13
N PHE A 800 16.29 0.10 -7.82
CA PHE A 800 17.06 1.34 -7.96
C PHE A 800 16.70 2.16 -9.22
N ASP A 801 16.19 1.57 -10.31
CA ASP A 801 15.91 2.28 -11.57
C ASP A 801 14.45 2.72 -11.74
N GLN A 802 13.50 2.20 -10.96
CA GLN A 802 12.15 2.78 -10.90
C GLN A 802 12.17 4.25 -10.45
N ASN A 803 13.23 4.66 -9.76
CA ASN A 803 13.42 6.04 -9.28
C ASN A 803 14.01 6.99 -10.34
N LYS A 804 14.36 6.51 -11.55
CA LYS A 804 14.92 7.37 -12.63
C LYS A 804 13.91 7.78 -13.69
N LYS A 805 12.61 7.74 -13.41
CA LYS A 805 11.64 8.44 -14.24
C LYS A 805 11.89 9.94 -14.08
N HIS A 806 12.60 10.51 -15.05
CA HIS A 806 12.89 11.94 -15.06
C HIS A 806 11.62 12.74 -15.33
N TYR A 807 10.99 13.22 -14.29
CA TYR A 807 9.83 14.13 -14.40
C TYR A 807 10.25 15.58 -14.70
N GLY A 808 11.50 15.82 -15.10
CA GLY A 808 12.00 17.15 -15.49
C GLY A 808 11.20 17.81 -16.60
N TRP A 809 10.57 17.05 -17.49
CA TRP A 809 9.68 17.54 -18.52
C TRP A 809 8.41 18.22 -17.95
N LEU A 810 7.92 17.76 -16.78
CA LEU A 810 6.76 18.36 -16.11
C LEU A 810 7.03 19.82 -15.71
N ILE A 811 8.22 20.09 -15.18
CA ILE A 811 8.62 21.45 -14.81
C ILE A 811 8.62 22.37 -16.04
N ALA A 812 9.10 21.87 -17.17
CA ALA A 812 9.07 22.62 -18.43
C ALA A 812 7.63 22.92 -18.88
N ILE A 813 6.70 21.96 -18.73
CA ILE A 813 5.28 22.19 -19.04
C ILE A 813 4.66 23.20 -18.07
N ILE A 814 4.96 23.11 -16.77
CA ILE A 814 4.49 24.08 -15.77
C ILE A 814 4.97 25.49 -16.14
N ILE A 815 6.24 25.67 -16.43
CA ILE A 815 6.82 26.96 -16.82
C ILE A 815 6.15 27.47 -18.12
N ALA A 816 5.92 26.62 -19.10
CA ALA A 816 5.24 26.98 -20.34
C ALA A 816 3.78 27.41 -20.11
N ALA A 817 3.04 26.67 -19.28
CA ALA A 817 1.66 27.00 -18.91
C ALA A 817 1.57 28.33 -18.15
N LEU A 818 2.47 28.56 -17.20
CA LEU A 818 2.60 29.83 -16.48
C LEU A 818 2.94 30.98 -17.42
N PHE A 819 3.82 30.75 -18.41
CA PHE A 819 4.15 31.77 -19.43
C PHE A 819 2.91 32.17 -20.22
N ILE A 820 2.16 31.20 -20.74
CA ILE A 820 0.94 31.46 -21.53
C ILE A 820 -0.07 32.25 -20.68
N MET A 821 -0.29 31.81 -19.45
CA MET A 821 -1.24 32.44 -18.54
C MET A 821 -0.84 33.88 -18.21
N LEU A 822 0.44 34.13 -17.95
CA LEU A 822 0.94 35.47 -17.70
C LEU A 822 0.91 36.34 -18.95
N CYS A 823 1.08 35.81 -20.17
CA CYS A 823 0.90 36.51 -21.41
C CYS A 823 -0.53 37.04 -21.56
N ILE A 824 -1.52 36.22 -21.21
CA ILE A 824 -2.94 36.61 -21.19
C ILE A 824 -3.18 37.69 -20.13
N ALA A 825 -2.65 37.49 -18.89
CA ALA A 825 -2.86 38.43 -17.78
C ALA A 825 -2.20 39.81 -18.04
N PHE A 826 -1.04 39.85 -18.67
CA PHE A 826 -0.29 41.09 -18.91
C PHE A 826 -0.48 41.68 -20.31
N ASP A 827 -1.18 41.03 -21.22
CA ASP A 827 -1.28 41.43 -22.62
C ASP A 827 0.10 41.83 -23.21
N SER A 828 1.09 40.98 -23.00
CA SER A 828 2.49 41.23 -23.36
C SER A 828 3.33 39.95 -23.30
N PHE A 829 4.20 39.70 -24.25
CA PHE A 829 5.16 38.60 -24.23
C PHE A 829 6.42 38.87 -23.40
N ARG A 830 6.77 40.12 -23.19
CA ARG A 830 8.03 40.52 -22.55
C ARG A 830 7.94 40.54 -21.04
N LEU A 831 6.85 41.05 -20.49
CA LEU A 831 6.68 41.14 -19.03
C LEU A 831 6.61 39.78 -18.37
N PRO A 832 5.90 38.77 -18.94
CA PRO A 832 5.93 37.39 -18.44
C PRO A 832 7.32 36.77 -18.35
N LEU A 833 8.16 37.00 -19.39
CA LEU A 833 9.55 36.51 -19.39
C LEU A 833 10.35 37.04 -18.20
N ALA A 834 10.18 38.34 -17.86
CA ALA A 834 10.85 38.92 -16.70
C ALA A 834 10.41 38.26 -15.36
N VAL A 835 9.14 37.89 -15.25
CA VAL A 835 8.60 37.24 -14.07
C VAL A 835 9.07 35.77 -13.97
N ILE A 836 9.01 35.02 -15.07
CA ILE A 836 9.42 33.62 -15.11
C ILE A 836 10.90 33.45 -14.77
N LEU A 837 11.76 34.41 -15.11
CA LEU A 837 13.18 34.39 -14.72
C LEU A 837 13.39 34.37 -13.18
N THR A 838 12.37 34.67 -12.37
CA THR A 838 12.45 34.55 -10.92
C THR A 838 12.41 33.08 -10.45
N ILE A 839 11.81 32.18 -11.24
CA ILE A 839 11.68 30.75 -10.91
C ILE A 839 13.06 30.06 -10.82
N PRO A 840 13.94 30.09 -11.84
CA PRO A 840 15.26 29.48 -11.74
C PRO A 840 16.08 29.97 -10.54
N ILE A 841 15.89 31.25 -10.16
CA ILE A 841 16.61 31.82 -9.01
C ILE A 841 16.11 31.23 -7.70
N SER A 842 14.80 31.02 -7.54
CA SER A 842 14.26 30.33 -6.37
C SER A 842 14.75 28.89 -6.28
N PHE A 843 14.94 28.20 -7.41
CA PHE A 843 15.51 26.84 -7.44
C PHE A 843 16.95 26.78 -6.94
N ILE A 844 17.74 27.88 -7.09
CA ILE A 844 19.08 27.93 -6.49
C ILE A 844 19.02 27.71 -4.99
N GLY A 845 18.03 28.32 -4.30
CA GLY A 845 17.86 28.16 -2.86
C GLY A 845 17.51 26.72 -2.48
N LEU A 846 16.57 26.11 -3.18
CA LEU A 846 16.18 24.74 -2.98
C LEU A 846 17.37 23.79 -3.22
N PHE A 847 18.04 23.85 -4.35
CA PHE A 847 19.14 22.94 -4.68
C PHE A 847 20.31 23.10 -3.71
N LEU A 848 20.62 24.33 -3.30
CA LEU A 848 21.69 24.57 -2.32
C LEU A 848 21.33 24.03 -0.94
N SER A 849 20.10 24.18 -0.47
CA SER A 849 19.70 23.66 0.84
C SER A 849 19.87 22.14 0.90
N PHE A 850 19.35 21.39 -0.08
CA PHE A 850 19.51 19.94 -0.13
C PHE A 850 20.96 19.50 -0.35
N SER A 851 21.74 20.23 -1.17
CA SER A 851 23.16 19.95 -1.39
C SER A 851 24.01 20.14 -0.13
N LEU A 852 23.74 21.16 0.68
CA LEU A 852 24.52 21.48 1.88
C LEU A 852 24.15 20.58 3.06
N THR A 853 22.90 20.23 3.19
CA THR A 853 22.39 19.43 4.31
C THR A 853 22.48 17.92 4.05
N LYS A 854 22.68 17.51 2.79
CA LYS A 854 22.68 16.10 2.33
C LYS A 854 21.40 15.35 2.68
N PHE A 855 20.28 16.03 2.82
CA PHE A 855 18.99 15.39 3.01
C PHE A 855 18.56 14.64 1.77
N THR A 856 17.76 13.60 1.95
CA THR A 856 17.13 12.86 0.86
C THR A 856 16.13 13.75 0.13
N PHE A 857 16.08 13.66 -1.20
CA PHE A 857 15.09 14.39 -1.99
C PHE A 857 13.94 13.44 -2.31
N ASP A 858 12.81 13.64 -1.65
CA ASP A 858 11.61 12.80 -1.74
C ASP A 858 10.46 13.49 -2.52
N GLN A 859 9.25 12.91 -2.41
CA GLN A 859 8.04 13.53 -2.98
C GLN A 859 7.77 14.93 -2.43
N GLY A 860 8.14 15.21 -1.16
CA GLY A 860 8.01 16.53 -0.54
C GLY A 860 8.92 17.56 -1.20
N GLY A 861 10.18 17.20 -1.47
CA GLY A 861 11.12 18.04 -2.20
C GLY A 861 10.64 18.36 -3.63
N PHE A 862 10.06 17.37 -4.32
CA PHE A 862 9.45 17.59 -5.64
C PHE A 862 8.21 18.50 -5.57
N ALA A 863 7.34 18.30 -4.59
CA ALA A 863 6.18 19.15 -4.35
C ALA A 863 6.60 20.61 -4.05
N ALA A 864 7.68 20.80 -3.27
CA ALA A 864 8.26 22.11 -3.01
C ALA A 864 8.73 22.80 -4.29
N LEU A 865 9.39 22.07 -5.20
CA LEU A 865 9.87 22.56 -6.47
C LEU A 865 8.73 23.07 -7.36
N VAL A 866 7.63 22.30 -7.44
CA VAL A 866 6.44 22.71 -8.20
C VAL A 866 5.74 23.89 -7.53
N MET A 867 5.61 23.87 -6.21
CA MET A 867 4.99 24.96 -5.45
C MET A 867 5.73 26.28 -5.62
N LEU A 868 7.07 26.23 -5.67
CA LEU A 868 7.90 27.41 -5.92
C LEU A 868 7.63 28.02 -7.31
N CYS A 869 7.30 27.23 -8.33
CA CYS A 869 6.93 27.76 -9.65
C CYS A 869 5.73 28.72 -9.57
N GLY A 870 4.72 28.41 -8.72
CA GLY A 870 3.57 29.30 -8.51
C GLY A 870 3.90 30.48 -7.61
N ILE A 871 4.30 30.24 -6.37
CA ILE A 871 4.40 31.27 -5.33
C ILE A 871 5.44 32.36 -5.66
N THR A 872 6.57 32.00 -6.30
CA THR A 872 7.63 32.98 -6.60
C THR A 872 7.20 34.01 -7.65
N VAL A 873 6.26 33.65 -8.52
CA VAL A 873 5.73 34.53 -9.59
C VAL A 873 4.79 35.59 -9.01
N ASN A 874 4.11 35.32 -7.89
CA ASN A 874 3.11 36.22 -7.30
C ASN A 874 3.65 37.63 -7.00
N ALA A 875 4.84 37.69 -6.40
CA ALA A 875 5.48 38.97 -6.10
C ALA A 875 5.72 39.82 -7.36
N GLY A 876 6.15 39.17 -8.44
CA GLY A 876 6.34 39.80 -9.76
C GLY A 876 5.02 40.28 -10.34
N ILE A 877 3.93 39.50 -10.20
CA ILE A 877 2.59 39.87 -10.69
C ILE A 877 2.11 41.16 -10.02
N TYR A 878 2.15 41.20 -8.66
CA TYR A 878 1.71 42.39 -7.91
C TYR A 878 2.49 43.64 -8.28
N LEU A 879 3.79 43.50 -8.49
CA LEU A 879 4.63 44.64 -8.87
C LEU A 879 4.33 45.14 -10.30
N ILE A 880 4.21 44.22 -11.27
CA ILE A 880 3.98 44.54 -12.67
C ILE A 880 2.59 45.19 -12.89
N TYR A 881 1.56 44.66 -12.21
CA TYR A 881 0.23 45.29 -12.28
C TYR A 881 0.26 46.76 -11.80
N THR A 882 0.96 47.01 -10.67
CA THR A 882 1.12 48.36 -10.16
C THR A 882 1.97 49.21 -11.08
N TYR A 883 3.03 48.70 -11.69
CA TYR A 883 3.85 49.39 -12.69
C TYR A 883 3.01 49.73 -13.92
N LYS A 884 2.16 48.82 -14.42
CA LYS A 884 1.25 49.11 -15.55
C LYS A 884 0.23 50.20 -15.22
N SER A 885 -0.33 50.21 -14.02
CA SER A 885 -1.30 51.21 -13.59
C SER A 885 -0.72 52.63 -13.48
N LEU A 886 0.60 52.76 -13.33
CA LEU A 886 1.33 54.05 -13.28
C LEU A 886 1.80 54.53 -14.66
N LYS A 887 1.60 53.76 -15.74
CA LYS A 887 2.12 54.05 -17.07
C LYS A 887 1.48 55.27 -17.73
N ASP A 888 0.33 55.74 -17.24
CA ASP A 888 -0.39 56.91 -17.73
C ASP A 888 0.15 58.24 -17.16
N THR A 889 1.24 58.20 -16.37
CA THR A 889 1.91 59.40 -15.84
C THR A 889 3.13 59.74 -16.65
N ASP A 890 3.32 61.04 -16.97
CA ASP A 890 4.44 61.56 -17.78
C ASP A 890 5.85 61.44 -17.16
N THR A 891 6.08 60.40 -16.40
CA THR A 891 7.34 60.14 -15.72
C THR A 891 8.20 59.06 -16.43
N SER A 892 9.51 59.08 -16.22
CA SER A 892 10.40 58.09 -16.85
C SER A 892 10.05 56.66 -16.43
N PRO A 893 10.23 55.62 -17.26
CA PRO A 893 9.91 54.24 -16.96
C PRO A 893 10.60 53.73 -15.68
N ILE A 894 11.79 54.21 -15.37
CA ILE A 894 12.53 53.90 -14.16
C ILE A 894 11.87 54.49 -12.92
N ALA A 895 11.43 55.76 -13.02
CA ALA A 895 10.75 56.44 -11.92
C ALA A 895 9.39 55.75 -11.62
N GLN A 896 8.66 55.36 -12.69
CA GLN A 896 7.42 54.58 -12.54
C GLN A 896 7.65 53.25 -11.85
N TYR A 897 8.68 52.49 -12.22
CA TYR A 897 9.02 51.24 -11.58
C TYR A 897 9.43 51.41 -10.11
N VAL A 898 10.30 52.39 -9.84
CA VAL A 898 10.77 52.71 -8.48
C VAL A 898 9.59 53.10 -7.55
N THR A 899 8.64 53.86 -8.11
CA THR A 899 7.41 54.23 -7.39
C THR A 899 6.51 53.02 -7.13
N ALA A 900 6.31 52.15 -8.15
CA ALA A 900 5.57 50.89 -7.99
C ALA A 900 6.22 49.98 -6.94
N PHE A 901 7.53 49.85 -6.99
CA PHE A 901 8.31 49.11 -6.02
C PHE A 901 8.15 49.67 -4.60
N GLY A 902 8.26 51.00 -4.45
CA GLY A 902 8.06 51.64 -3.14
C GLY A 902 6.67 51.45 -2.53
N TYR A 903 5.63 51.27 -3.37
CA TYR A 903 4.28 50.98 -2.91
C TYR A 903 4.10 49.50 -2.51
N LYS A 904 4.73 48.55 -3.23
CA LYS A 904 4.43 47.12 -3.12
C LYS A 904 5.47 46.31 -2.35
N ILE A 905 6.68 46.85 -2.13
CA ILE A 905 7.74 46.05 -1.47
C ILE A 905 7.34 45.62 -0.02
N ARG A 906 6.64 46.49 0.70
CA ARG A 906 6.23 46.14 2.09
C ARG A 906 5.19 45.02 2.14
N PRO A 907 4.07 45.05 1.38
CA PRO A 907 3.16 43.93 1.27
C PRO A 907 3.89 42.65 0.81
N ILE A 908 4.71 42.72 -0.25
CA ILE A 908 5.42 41.54 -0.80
C ILE A 908 6.36 40.91 0.24
N MET A 909 7.11 41.73 0.99
CA MET A 909 7.97 41.19 2.04
C MET A 909 7.18 40.57 3.19
N LEU A 910 6.03 41.14 3.54
CA LEU A 910 5.16 40.59 4.56
C LEU A 910 4.55 39.25 4.11
N THR A 911 4.13 39.13 2.85
CA THR A 911 3.57 37.86 2.34
C THR A 911 4.67 36.77 2.31
N ILE A 912 5.85 37.05 1.77
CA ILE A 912 6.94 36.05 1.72
C ILE A 912 7.32 35.58 3.14
N ILE A 913 7.45 36.54 4.09
CA ILE A 913 7.80 36.20 5.48
C ILE A 913 6.65 35.41 6.15
N SER A 914 5.37 35.77 5.91
CA SER A 914 4.23 35.03 6.48
C SER A 914 4.21 33.58 6.00
N THR A 915 4.46 33.33 4.71
CA THR A 915 4.49 31.97 4.16
C THR A 915 5.68 31.17 4.72
N ILE A 916 6.87 31.76 4.81
CA ILE A 916 8.03 31.14 5.46
C ILE A 916 7.71 30.77 6.93
N LEU A 917 7.15 31.69 7.70
CA LEU A 917 6.79 31.47 9.09
C LEU A 917 5.71 30.40 9.26
N GLY A 918 4.78 30.31 8.31
CA GLY A 918 3.74 29.27 8.28
C GLY A 918 4.29 27.88 8.03
N LEU A 919 5.47 27.76 7.41
CA LEU A 919 6.12 26.46 7.17
C LEU A 919 7.08 26.03 8.27
N ILE A 920 7.48 26.93 9.19
CA ILE A 920 8.40 26.59 10.29
C ILE A 920 7.93 25.40 11.16
N PRO A 921 6.63 25.27 11.52
CA PRO A 921 6.17 24.15 12.34
C PRO A 921 6.40 22.77 11.70
N PHE A 922 6.58 22.69 10.39
CA PHE A 922 6.91 21.43 9.71
C PHE A 922 8.38 21.01 9.84
N LEU A 923 9.24 21.87 10.36
CA LEU A 923 10.65 21.56 10.62
C LEU A 923 10.89 20.99 12.03
N THR A 924 9.88 20.95 12.90
CA THR A 924 10.05 20.64 14.34
C THR A 924 10.46 19.20 14.62
N GLU A 925 10.11 18.25 13.78
CA GLU A 925 10.43 16.82 13.97
C GLU A 925 11.73 16.40 13.26
N GLY A 926 12.32 17.29 12.49
CA GLY A 926 13.60 17.06 11.83
C GLY A 926 13.54 16.23 10.53
N PRO A 927 14.71 15.83 10.00
CA PRO A 927 14.85 15.22 8.69
C PRO A 927 14.36 13.77 8.60
N GLU A 928 14.01 13.15 9.72
CA GLU A 928 13.43 11.79 9.72
C GLU A 928 11.96 11.79 9.33
N GLU A 929 11.33 12.96 9.36
CA GLU A 929 9.95 13.10 8.93
C GLU A 929 9.86 13.18 7.40
N VAL A 930 9.29 12.14 6.81
CA VAL A 930 9.12 11.99 5.37
C VAL A 930 8.10 12.99 4.84
N PHE A 931 8.37 13.61 3.70
CA PHE A 931 7.56 14.55 2.95
C PHE A 931 7.51 15.97 3.53
N TRP A 932 7.09 16.17 4.80
CA TRP A 932 6.79 17.52 5.30
C TRP A 932 8.04 18.36 5.58
N PHE A 933 9.08 17.73 6.11
CA PHE A 933 10.35 18.39 6.34
C PHE A 933 11.00 18.85 5.04
N ASP A 934 11.09 17.96 4.06
CA ASP A 934 11.69 18.23 2.76
C ASP A 934 10.88 19.27 1.98
N PHE A 935 9.55 19.19 2.04
CA PHE A 935 8.65 20.19 1.49
C PHE A 935 8.89 21.58 2.10
N ALA A 936 8.96 21.66 3.43
CA ALA A 936 9.13 22.92 4.14
C ALA A 936 10.51 23.52 3.88
N ILE A 937 11.59 22.76 4.01
CA ILE A 937 12.95 23.28 3.82
C ILE A 937 13.20 23.72 2.37
N GLY A 938 12.69 22.94 1.40
CA GLY A 938 12.76 23.29 -0.01
C GLY A 938 12.02 24.58 -0.34
N THR A 939 10.79 24.72 0.16
CA THR A 939 9.94 25.90 -0.08
C THR A 939 10.53 27.13 0.63
N ILE A 940 10.94 27.03 1.89
CA ILE A 940 11.53 28.14 2.67
C ILE A 940 12.79 28.65 1.99
N SER A 941 13.72 27.77 1.63
CA SER A 941 14.98 28.16 1.01
C SER A 941 14.77 28.77 -0.40
N GLY A 942 13.84 28.23 -1.18
CA GLY A 942 13.46 28.80 -2.47
C GLY A 942 12.81 30.18 -2.36
N MET A 943 11.92 30.37 -1.38
CA MET A 943 11.29 31.67 -1.11
C MET A 943 12.29 32.72 -0.61
N MET A 944 13.29 32.36 0.19
CA MET A 944 14.37 33.28 0.58
C MET A 944 15.12 33.79 -0.67
N MET A 945 15.41 32.91 -1.61
CA MET A 945 16.06 33.31 -2.87
C MET A 945 15.13 34.13 -3.78
N SER A 946 13.80 33.91 -3.72
CA SER A 946 12.84 34.71 -4.47
C SER A 946 12.84 36.19 -4.07
N ILE A 947 13.13 36.51 -2.81
CA ILE A 947 13.31 37.92 -2.36
C ILE A 947 14.41 38.57 -3.16
N ILE A 948 15.55 37.88 -3.32
CA ILE A 948 16.69 38.39 -4.09
C ILE A 948 16.27 38.56 -5.57
N ALA A 949 15.55 37.60 -6.12
CA ALA A 949 15.06 37.69 -7.50
C ALA A 949 14.16 38.91 -7.73
N VAL A 950 13.21 39.18 -6.83
CA VAL A 950 12.27 40.30 -6.94
C VAL A 950 12.96 41.66 -6.79
N ILE A 951 13.91 41.80 -5.86
CA ILE A 951 14.59 43.05 -5.59
C ILE A 951 15.63 43.34 -6.65
N PHE A 952 16.44 42.37 -7.05
CA PHE A 952 17.61 42.65 -7.89
C PHE A 952 17.44 42.23 -9.35
N VAL A 953 16.71 41.14 -9.66
CA VAL A 953 16.66 40.64 -11.03
C VAL A 953 15.46 41.13 -11.80
N LEU A 954 14.28 41.12 -11.18
CA LEU A 954 13.05 41.55 -11.84
C LEU A 954 13.11 42.97 -12.48
N PRO A 955 13.64 44.03 -11.81
CA PRO A 955 13.71 45.38 -12.40
C PRO A 955 14.54 45.45 -13.66
N VAL A 956 15.62 44.65 -13.75
CA VAL A 956 16.55 44.66 -14.88
C VAL A 956 15.88 44.20 -16.17
N PHE A 957 14.95 43.26 -16.09
CA PHE A 957 14.28 42.70 -17.26
C PHE A 957 12.95 43.40 -17.59
N VAL A 958 12.27 44.03 -16.63
CA VAL A 958 11.01 44.75 -16.82
C VAL A 958 11.24 46.03 -17.60
N ILE A 959 12.29 46.78 -17.30
CA ILE A 959 12.59 48.09 -17.91
C ILE A 959 13.13 47.91 -19.35
N LYS A 960 12.59 48.67 -20.33
CA LYS A 960 13.13 48.70 -21.69
C LYS A 960 14.56 49.26 -21.67
N LYS A 961 15.38 48.79 -22.62
CA LYS A 961 16.71 49.37 -22.86
C LYS A 961 16.55 50.87 -23.08
N ILE A 962 17.21 51.64 -22.27
CA ILE A 962 17.26 53.10 -22.48
C ILE A 962 18.19 53.30 -23.68
N GLU A 963 17.62 53.72 -24.80
CA GLU A 963 18.44 54.28 -25.87
C GLU A 963 19.09 55.53 -25.31
N ALA A 964 20.40 55.61 -25.43
CA ALA A 964 21.26 56.64 -24.88
C ALA A 964 21.07 57.97 -25.61
#